data_9d20bd575e97f89b26b3314282d02496
#
_entry.id   9d20bd575e97f89b26b3314282d02496
#
_cell.length_a   1.000
_cell.length_b   1.000
_cell.length_c   1.000
_cell.angle_alpha   90.00
_cell.angle_beta   90.00
_cell.angle_gamma   90.00
#
_symmetry.space_group_name_H-M   'P 1'
#
loop_
_entity.id
_entity.type
_entity.pdbx_description
1 polymer ?
#
loop_
_entity_poly.entity_id
_entity_poly.type
_entity_poly.pdbx_seq_one_letter_code
_entity_poly.pdbx_strand_id
1 'polypeptide(L)'
;MGPAVLVADDIQITVDRRLIATGNVEAFQGQTRLTAQAIAYNPDTGRMTLTGPITIEDGTGVRLLADQAELSRDMQNGLLLGARLVLNEQLQLAAVQASRVNGRYTQLYKTVVTSCTICADDPRPPLWQIRAKRVVYDEQGQQIYFDHAQLRIRSVPVFYWPRLRVPDQKQTRVTGVLLPEIRSDSRLGTGFKLPYFIALNPHRDLTLTPYLSNNTRTLEFRYREKFVRGEIIFEGAVSKDELLPDDTRGYLFAGGWFDVKRDFRLQFDVELVSDDAYLSDYDYSDRDRLDSQIQISRARRDEFIRLSYINLKSLRDDEDDNVLPSNVIEALYEKRLFPSALGGELRLAAEAHAHDRPSSVDFDQNGDGVVDGRDMLRLNVEAEWLRTFQIGGLQAQTRLGIVGGVYEVTDDATSPEDESELSPTAALILRYPMVKQGGDGARHILEPFAQLAWIGGDTLTTPNEESTRVEFDQGNFLSLSRFPAPDRRERGWSAAIGATWSRIDPDSWSLSVTGGQILRQDAQPDFTSSSGLSGTQSDFLLSGQLRLKGGLALTGRTLFDDSFDVTKAELRGNWSNQRLNVGGSYIWIDEDPAIEQFDDIGEIKFDGIYRIDRNWTVGLDMRYDIVAGRTATAEAGLIYQNECVRVGVRVKRSFADSTTLEPSTSLGLTVSLNGFSMNTGERVEARSCGKHTK
;
A
#
# COMPACT_ATOMS: atom_id res chain seq x y z
N MET A 1 32.03 -3.25 40.64
CA MET A 1 32.26 -1.89 40.06
C MET A 1 33.62 -1.87 39.42
N GLY A 2 33.76 -1.48 38.17
CA GLY A 2 35.06 -1.29 37.53
C GLY A 2 35.78 -0.08 38.06
N PRO A 3 37.10 0.04 37.84
CA PRO A 3 37.85 1.22 38.25
C PRO A 3 37.33 2.46 37.52
N ALA A 4 37.19 3.57 38.27
CA ALA A 4 36.92 4.87 37.66
C ALA A 4 38.24 5.47 37.17
N VAL A 5 38.25 6.05 35.97
CA VAL A 5 39.38 6.78 35.40
C VAL A 5 39.04 8.25 35.42
N LEU A 6 39.94 9.09 35.93
CA LEU A 6 39.80 10.55 35.95
C LEU A 6 40.98 11.18 35.21
N VAL A 7 40.67 12.09 34.30
CA VAL A 7 41.65 12.89 33.54
C VAL A 7 41.29 14.37 33.76
N ALA A 8 42.29 15.21 34.03
CA ALA A 8 42.13 16.67 34.22
C ALA A 8 43.42 17.38 33.89
N ASP A 9 43.38 18.70 33.69
CA ASP A 9 44.57 19.52 33.49
C ASP A 9 45.39 19.65 34.78
N ASP A 10 44.72 19.73 35.95
CA ASP A 10 45.33 19.76 37.28
C ASP A 10 44.56 18.89 38.27
N ILE A 11 45.29 18.09 39.09
CA ILE A 11 44.73 17.22 40.11
C ILE A 11 45.50 17.44 41.43
N GLN A 12 44.78 17.87 42.49
CA GLN A 12 45.30 18.13 43.83
C GLN A 12 44.60 17.23 44.83
N ILE A 13 45.37 16.78 45.81
CA ILE A 13 44.86 16.10 47.01
C ILE A 13 45.12 17.04 48.20
N THR A 14 44.03 17.47 48.80
CA THR A 14 44.10 18.37 49.97
C THR A 14 44.48 17.64 51.27
N VAL A 15 44.83 18.40 52.32
CA VAL A 15 45.22 17.85 53.63
C VAL A 15 44.09 17.02 54.26
N ASP A 16 42.84 17.34 54.00
CA ASP A 16 41.63 16.63 54.42
C ASP A 16 41.23 15.49 53.43
N ARG A 17 42.21 15.00 52.64
CA ARG A 17 42.07 13.89 51.64
C ARG A 17 41.05 14.09 50.53
N ARG A 18 40.57 15.31 50.34
CA ARG A 18 39.73 15.59 49.18
C ARG A 18 40.56 15.61 47.92
N LEU A 19 40.03 14.98 46.85
CA LEU A 19 40.58 15.06 45.50
C LEU A 19 39.88 16.19 44.77
N ILE A 20 40.65 17.16 44.27
CA ILE A 20 40.15 18.27 43.45
C ILE A 20 40.82 18.18 42.10
N ALA A 21 40.00 18.04 41.05
CA ALA A 21 40.42 18.05 39.65
C ALA A 21 39.85 19.29 38.99
N THR A 22 40.68 20.04 38.25
CA THR A 22 40.27 21.25 37.54
C THR A 22 40.82 21.29 36.14
N GLY A 23 40.08 21.97 35.23
CA GLY A 23 40.41 22.11 33.82
C GLY A 23 40.13 20.84 33.00
N ASN A 24 39.26 20.93 32.02
CA ASN A 24 38.89 19.84 31.08
C ASN A 24 38.73 18.47 31.77
N VAL A 25 38.02 18.43 32.88
CA VAL A 25 37.88 17.21 33.66
C VAL A 25 37.01 16.19 32.96
N GLU A 26 37.54 14.99 32.73
CA GLU A 26 36.80 13.84 32.23
C GLU A 26 36.88 12.67 33.20
N ALA A 27 35.73 12.06 33.52
CA ALA A 27 35.63 10.87 34.34
C ALA A 27 34.89 9.76 33.59
N PHE A 28 35.44 8.56 33.65
CA PHE A 28 34.87 7.38 33.02
C PHE A 28 34.58 6.31 34.06
N GLN A 29 33.36 5.75 34.02
CA GLN A 29 32.97 4.60 34.82
C GLN A 29 32.04 3.68 34.05
N GLY A 30 32.52 2.50 33.65
CA GLY A 30 31.82 1.61 32.78
C GLY A 30 31.58 2.24 31.38
N GLN A 31 30.33 2.41 30.99
CA GLN A 31 29.95 3.09 29.74
C GLN A 31 29.59 4.59 29.96
N THR A 32 29.60 5.05 31.21
CA THR A 32 29.27 6.42 31.53
C THR A 32 30.51 7.32 31.41
N ARG A 33 30.39 8.38 30.60
CA ARG A 33 31.36 9.48 30.50
C ARG A 33 30.79 10.73 31.15
N LEU A 34 31.56 11.35 32.00
CA LEU A 34 31.24 12.61 32.65
C LEU A 34 32.30 13.63 32.26
N THR A 35 31.89 14.83 31.85
CA THR A 35 32.76 15.98 31.63
C THR A 35 32.34 17.12 32.54
N ALA A 36 33.30 17.88 33.12
CA ALA A 36 33.06 19.04 33.98
C ALA A 36 34.21 20.02 33.92
N GLN A 37 34.01 21.24 34.40
CA GLN A 37 35.08 22.21 34.58
C GLN A 37 35.91 21.90 35.80
N ALA A 38 35.26 21.45 36.90
CA ALA A 38 35.94 21.02 38.11
C ALA A 38 35.16 19.90 38.83
N ILE A 39 35.87 18.98 39.46
CA ILE A 39 35.33 17.92 40.31
C ILE A 39 36.06 17.96 41.68
N ALA A 40 35.29 18.05 42.75
CA ALA A 40 35.80 17.89 44.12
C ALA A 40 35.17 16.61 44.72
N TYR A 41 35.99 15.59 44.97
CA TYR A 41 35.55 14.32 45.57
C TYR A 41 35.94 14.27 47.06
N ASN A 42 34.96 13.99 47.91
CA ASN A 42 35.16 13.80 49.37
C ASN A 42 35.08 12.28 49.68
N PRO A 43 36.19 11.63 50.06
CA PRO A 43 36.23 10.21 50.36
C PRO A 43 35.41 9.80 51.58
N ASP A 44 35.26 10.71 52.58
CA ASP A 44 34.56 10.42 53.84
C ASP A 44 33.01 10.30 53.59
N THR A 45 32.50 11.13 52.72
CA THR A 45 31.06 11.13 52.37
C THR A 45 30.72 10.33 51.09
N GLY A 46 31.76 9.98 50.33
CA GLY A 46 31.59 9.32 49.02
C GLY A 46 30.89 10.18 47.95
N ARG A 47 30.86 11.51 48.14
CA ARG A 47 30.20 12.46 47.25
C ARG A 47 31.19 13.25 46.41
N MET A 48 30.74 13.55 45.17
CA MET A 48 31.44 14.43 44.26
C MET A 48 30.61 15.70 44.03
N THR A 49 31.25 16.84 44.19
CA THR A 49 30.69 18.14 43.80
C THR A 49 31.30 18.53 42.44
N LEU A 50 30.46 18.85 41.51
CA LEU A 50 30.85 19.20 40.15
C LEU A 50 30.42 20.62 39.80
N THR A 51 31.33 21.32 39.11
CA THR A 51 31.08 22.66 38.59
C THR A 51 31.05 22.61 37.08
N GLY A 52 30.00 23.21 36.48
CA GLY A 52 29.72 23.13 35.06
C GLY A 52 30.53 24.07 34.16
N PRO A 53 30.36 23.85 32.86
CA PRO A 53 29.32 23.01 32.24
C PRO A 53 29.57 21.51 32.46
N ILE A 54 28.57 20.80 32.94
CA ILE A 54 28.62 19.35 33.20
C ILE A 54 27.90 18.63 32.09
N THR A 55 28.48 17.52 31.57
CA THR A 55 27.81 16.59 30.69
C THR A 55 28.00 15.16 31.18
N ILE A 56 26.93 14.41 31.31
CA ILE A 56 26.92 12.98 31.63
C ILE A 56 26.30 12.24 30.47
N GLU A 57 27.05 11.32 29.86
CA GLU A 57 26.60 10.45 28.75
C GLU A 57 26.71 8.99 29.20
N ASP A 58 25.62 8.23 29.03
CA ASP A 58 25.57 6.84 29.51
C ASP A 58 25.83 5.79 28.42
N GLY A 59 26.17 6.23 27.20
CA GLY A 59 26.37 5.35 26.05
C GLY A 59 25.06 4.80 25.42
N THR A 60 23.89 5.06 26.02
CA THR A 60 22.58 4.58 25.54
C THR A 60 21.82 5.63 24.75
N GLY A 61 22.40 6.82 24.50
CA GLY A 61 21.77 7.96 23.83
C GLY A 61 21.05 8.92 24.78
N VAL A 62 21.26 8.76 26.06
CA VAL A 62 20.83 9.72 27.10
C VAL A 62 21.98 10.65 27.43
N ARG A 63 21.75 11.96 27.30
CA ARG A 63 22.70 13.00 27.64
C ARG A 63 22.09 13.93 28.69
N LEU A 64 22.72 14.02 29.86
CA LEU A 64 22.32 14.89 30.95
C LEU A 64 23.34 16.03 31.11
N LEU A 65 22.87 17.25 30.96
CA LEU A 65 23.66 18.48 31.11
C LEU A 65 23.24 19.20 32.40
N ALA A 66 24.17 19.89 33.07
CA ALA A 66 23.85 20.70 34.24
C ALA A 66 24.88 21.81 34.47
N ASP A 67 24.49 22.84 35.24
CA ASP A 67 25.39 23.89 35.64
C ASP A 67 26.21 23.50 36.92
N GLN A 68 25.56 22.81 37.83
CA GLN A 68 26.17 22.29 39.06
C GLN A 68 25.58 20.93 39.40
N ALA A 69 26.35 20.06 40.02
CA ALA A 69 25.86 18.78 40.50
C ALA A 69 26.56 18.30 41.78
N GLU A 70 25.80 17.57 42.58
CA GLU A 70 26.31 16.77 43.67
C GLU A 70 25.91 15.31 43.44
N LEU A 71 26.88 14.44 43.18
CA LEU A 71 26.65 13.04 42.80
C LEU A 71 27.32 12.08 43.76
N SER A 72 26.78 10.89 43.91
CA SER A 72 27.47 9.74 44.51
C SER A 72 28.66 9.31 43.64
N ARG A 73 29.63 8.60 44.24
CA ARG A 73 30.82 8.08 43.54
C ARG A 73 30.50 7.24 42.31
N ASP A 74 29.37 6.53 42.34
CA ASP A 74 28.89 5.68 41.23
C ASP A 74 28.05 6.45 40.21
N MET A 75 27.90 7.77 40.36
CA MET A 75 27.07 8.64 39.51
C MET A 75 25.57 8.24 39.40
N GLN A 76 25.13 7.26 40.21
CA GLN A 76 23.77 6.74 40.17
C GLN A 76 22.77 7.56 40.98
N ASN A 77 23.26 8.28 41.97
CA ASN A 77 22.43 9.12 42.85
C ASN A 77 22.99 10.54 42.91
N GLY A 78 22.10 11.52 42.98
CA GLY A 78 22.51 12.90 43.19
C GLY A 78 21.52 13.94 42.76
N LEU A 79 21.93 15.19 42.90
CA LEU A 79 21.18 16.40 42.62
C LEU A 79 21.92 17.23 41.57
N LEU A 80 21.21 17.74 40.59
CA LEU A 80 21.72 18.59 39.51
C LEU A 80 20.89 19.86 39.45
N LEU A 81 21.51 20.99 39.23
CA LEU A 81 20.89 22.31 39.10
C LEU A 81 21.07 22.80 37.66
N GLY A 82 20.08 23.51 37.12
CA GLY A 82 20.09 23.95 35.73
C GLY A 82 20.10 22.75 34.76
N ALA A 83 19.38 21.67 35.11
CA ALA A 83 19.49 20.40 34.41
C ALA A 83 18.78 20.38 33.06
N ARG A 84 19.43 19.76 32.07
CA ARG A 84 18.86 19.51 30.77
C ARG A 84 19.11 18.05 30.37
N LEU A 85 18.04 17.31 30.20
CA LEU A 85 18.06 15.92 29.73
C LEU A 85 17.73 15.89 28.23
N VAL A 86 18.59 15.28 27.43
CA VAL A 86 18.38 15.08 25.99
C VAL A 86 18.26 13.59 25.71
N LEU A 87 17.14 13.19 25.15
CA LEU A 87 16.83 11.81 24.81
C LEU A 87 16.90 11.63 23.26
N ASN A 88 17.72 10.68 22.83
CA ASN A 88 17.87 10.31 21.42
C ASN A 88 18.12 11.51 20.47
N GLU A 89 18.84 12.52 20.96
CA GLU A 89 19.16 13.75 20.22
C GLU A 89 17.96 14.60 19.78
N GLN A 90 16.73 14.20 20.11
CA GLN A 90 15.50 14.86 19.65
C GLN A 90 14.70 15.49 20.80
N LEU A 91 14.32 14.72 21.81
CA LEU A 91 13.49 15.22 22.89
C LEU A 91 14.34 15.87 23.98
N GLN A 92 14.11 17.16 24.23
CA GLN A 92 14.86 17.97 25.23
C GLN A 92 13.94 18.30 26.39
N LEU A 93 14.41 17.99 27.60
CA LEU A 93 13.73 18.28 28.86
C LEU A 93 14.61 19.23 29.68
N ALA A 94 14.26 20.50 29.78
CA ALA A 94 14.96 21.48 30.60
C ALA A 94 14.25 21.68 31.94
N ALA A 95 14.97 21.62 33.04
CA ALA A 95 14.44 21.69 34.39
C ALA A 95 15.28 22.59 35.29
N VAL A 96 14.65 23.24 36.26
CA VAL A 96 15.36 24.01 37.28
C VAL A 96 16.27 23.09 38.10
N GLN A 97 15.79 21.86 38.36
CA GLN A 97 16.49 20.87 39.17
C GLN A 97 16.18 19.46 38.67
N ALA A 98 17.18 18.60 38.67
CA ALA A 98 17.01 17.18 38.47
C ALA A 98 17.56 16.38 39.65
N SER A 99 16.92 15.26 39.98
CA SER A 99 17.35 14.31 40.97
C SER A 99 17.47 12.93 40.33
N ARG A 100 18.67 12.35 40.41
CA ARG A 100 18.92 10.98 39.91
C ARG A 100 18.84 10.00 41.07
N VAL A 101 18.13 8.88 40.86
CA VAL A 101 17.89 7.89 41.93
C VAL A 101 18.16 6.49 41.35
N ASN A 102 19.15 5.81 41.98
CA ASN A 102 19.57 4.44 41.67
C ASN A 102 19.93 4.20 40.18
N GLY A 103 20.37 5.26 39.50
CA GLY A 103 20.67 5.18 38.06
C GLY A 103 19.48 4.86 37.14
N ARG A 104 18.32 4.59 37.73
CA ARG A 104 17.09 4.20 37.00
C ARG A 104 16.15 5.37 36.77
N TYR A 105 15.92 6.20 37.80
CA TYR A 105 14.95 7.29 37.73
C TYR A 105 15.67 8.63 37.70
N THR A 106 15.28 9.47 36.72
CA THR A 106 15.65 10.88 36.68
C THR A 106 14.39 11.71 36.86
N GLN A 107 14.28 12.39 38.02
CA GLN A 107 13.17 13.29 38.35
C GLN A 107 13.57 14.73 38.06
N LEU A 108 12.73 15.41 37.29
CA LEU A 108 12.95 16.78 36.83
C LEU A 108 11.84 17.68 37.39
N TYR A 109 12.18 18.80 37.96
CA TYR A 109 11.22 19.73 38.60
C TYR A 109 11.11 21.04 37.82
N LYS A 110 9.87 21.56 37.68
CA LYS A 110 9.53 22.72 36.86
C LYS A 110 10.11 22.59 35.46
N THR A 111 9.67 21.55 34.78
CA THR A 111 10.28 21.09 33.55
C THR A 111 9.55 21.65 32.33
N VAL A 112 10.29 21.99 31.28
CA VAL A 112 9.83 22.29 29.95
C VAL A 112 10.38 21.25 29.02
N VAL A 113 9.51 20.66 28.18
CA VAL A 113 9.84 19.59 27.23
C VAL A 113 9.46 20.03 25.81
N THR A 114 10.37 19.84 24.88
CA THR A 114 10.13 20.06 23.44
C THR A 114 11.07 19.20 22.59
N SER A 115 10.68 18.91 21.37
CA SER A 115 11.58 18.33 20.36
C SER A 115 12.07 19.38 19.33
N CYS A 116 11.55 20.59 19.42
CA CYS A 116 11.99 21.67 18.54
C CYS A 116 13.44 22.06 18.88
N THR A 117 14.26 22.21 17.85
CA THR A 117 15.64 22.69 18.01
C THR A 117 15.63 24.15 18.52
N ILE A 118 16.26 24.38 19.67
CA ILE A 118 16.41 25.71 20.25
C ILE A 118 17.82 26.19 19.93
N CYS A 119 17.88 27.24 19.10
CA CYS A 119 19.17 27.86 18.74
C CYS A 119 19.52 28.99 19.70
N ALA A 120 20.77 29.06 20.11
CA ALA A 120 21.26 30.11 21.04
C ALA A 120 21.10 31.52 20.45
N ASP A 121 21.22 31.64 19.13
CA ASP A 121 21.10 32.89 18.38
C ASP A 121 19.66 33.33 18.11
N ASP A 122 18.67 32.47 18.41
CA ASP A 122 17.27 32.74 18.18
C ASP A 122 16.43 32.33 19.41
N PRO A 123 16.28 33.24 20.38
CA PRO A 123 15.64 32.97 21.69
C PRO A 123 14.11 32.85 21.61
N ARG A 124 13.52 32.77 20.40
CA ARG A 124 12.07 32.61 20.27
C ARG A 124 11.59 31.32 20.92
N PRO A 125 10.41 31.34 21.58
CA PRO A 125 9.87 30.13 22.18
C PRO A 125 9.64 29.06 21.08
N PRO A 126 9.89 27.78 21.42
CA PRO A 126 9.65 26.68 20.47
C PRO A 126 8.19 26.67 20.02
N LEU A 127 7.95 26.13 18.81
CA LEU A 127 6.61 26.04 18.24
C LEU A 127 5.63 25.36 19.20
N TRP A 128 6.09 24.27 19.83
CA TRP A 128 5.36 23.61 20.91
C TRP A 128 6.27 23.31 22.10
N GLN A 129 5.69 23.30 23.30
CA GLN A 129 6.34 22.89 24.53
C GLN A 129 5.32 22.30 25.49
N ILE A 130 5.76 21.32 26.28
CA ILE A 130 5.01 20.85 27.44
C ILE A 130 5.67 21.37 28.69
N ARG A 131 4.93 22.12 29.53
CA ARG A 131 5.35 22.50 30.85
C ARG A 131 4.75 21.57 31.89
N ALA A 132 5.57 21.02 32.76
CA ALA A 132 5.13 20.14 33.82
C ALA A 132 5.70 20.56 35.16
N LYS A 133 4.96 20.31 36.24
CA LYS A 133 5.44 20.55 37.62
C LYS A 133 6.58 19.59 37.93
N ARG A 134 6.46 18.34 37.50
CA ARG A 134 7.44 17.27 37.65
C ARG A 134 7.40 16.35 36.45
N VAL A 135 8.56 15.90 35.99
CA VAL A 135 8.71 14.83 35.01
C VAL A 135 9.60 13.73 35.62
N VAL A 136 9.22 12.49 35.46
CA VAL A 136 10.03 11.33 35.87
C VAL A 136 10.33 10.50 34.64
N TYR A 137 11.61 10.35 34.34
CA TYR A 137 12.10 9.45 33.33
C TYR A 137 12.56 8.14 33.98
N ASP A 138 11.94 7.02 33.60
CA ASP A 138 12.33 5.67 34.00
C ASP A 138 13.15 5.04 32.85
N GLU A 139 14.47 5.00 33.02
CA GLU A 139 15.41 4.46 32.03
C GLU A 139 15.15 2.97 31.72
N GLN A 140 14.88 2.16 32.75
CA GLN A 140 14.64 0.73 32.56
C GLN A 140 13.24 0.44 31.97
N GLY A 141 12.23 1.16 32.46
CA GLY A 141 10.87 1.08 31.97
C GLY A 141 10.67 1.78 30.62
N GLN A 142 11.66 2.57 30.18
CA GLN A 142 11.60 3.40 28.98
C GLN A 142 10.29 4.22 28.89
N GLN A 143 9.96 4.90 30.00
CA GLN A 143 8.74 5.68 30.17
C GLN A 143 9.02 7.06 30.72
N ILE A 144 8.25 8.03 30.27
CA ILE A 144 8.29 9.42 30.77
C ILE A 144 6.94 9.74 31.40
N TYR A 145 6.93 10.05 32.66
CA TYR A 145 5.75 10.42 33.43
C TYR A 145 5.74 11.92 33.67
N PHE A 146 4.64 12.57 33.40
CA PHE A 146 4.42 14.00 33.60
C PHE A 146 3.34 14.23 34.65
N ASP A 147 3.62 15.06 35.62
CA ASP A 147 2.63 15.56 36.57
C ASP A 147 2.28 17.01 36.23
N HIS A 148 0.99 17.31 36.11
CA HIS A 148 0.45 18.63 35.74
C HIS A 148 1.06 19.14 34.42
N ALA A 149 0.93 18.35 33.36
CA ALA A 149 1.41 18.67 32.02
C ALA A 149 0.49 19.70 31.34
N GLN A 150 1.06 20.73 30.77
CA GLN A 150 0.39 21.75 30.01
C GLN A 150 1.06 21.88 28.63
N LEU A 151 0.34 21.48 27.58
CA LEU A 151 0.78 21.71 26.20
C LEU A 151 0.58 23.18 25.84
N ARG A 152 1.61 23.78 25.29
CA ARG A 152 1.61 25.17 24.82
C ARG A 152 2.09 25.24 23.36
N ILE A 153 1.37 26.03 22.57
CA ILE A 153 1.77 26.38 21.20
C ILE A 153 2.16 27.86 21.20
N ARG A 154 3.41 28.17 20.83
CA ARG A 154 3.99 29.52 20.91
C ARG A 154 3.71 30.21 22.26
N SER A 155 3.85 29.48 23.36
CA SER A 155 3.58 29.95 24.74
C SER A 155 2.11 30.08 25.15
N VAL A 156 1.12 29.90 24.25
CA VAL A 156 -0.30 29.87 24.60
C VAL A 156 -0.67 28.47 25.10
N PRO A 157 -1.27 28.33 26.30
CA PRO A 157 -1.71 27.02 26.80
C PRO A 157 -2.96 26.56 26.02
N VAL A 158 -2.87 25.36 25.41
CA VAL A 158 -3.93 24.78 24.59
C VAL A 158 -4.54 23.52 25.19
N PHE A 159 -3.78 22.79 26.02
CA PHE A 159 -4.29 21.57 26.64
C PHE A 159 -3.59 21.30 27.98
N TYR A 160 -4.31 20.60 28.89
CA TYR A 160 -3.84 20.27 30.25
C TYR A 160 -4.15 18.81 30.61
N TRP A 161 -3.12 18.08 31.10
CA TRP A 161 -3.28 16.73 31.67
C TRP A 161 -2.78 16.72 33.11
N PRO A 162 -3.58 16.28 34.07
CA PRO A 162 -3.13 16.10 35.44
C PRO A 162 -1.98 15.12 35.57
N ARG A 163 -2.09 13.99 34.83
CA ARG A 163 -1.03 12.98 34.71
C ARG A 163 -0.98 12.49 33.25
N LEU A 164 0.21 12.55 32.68
CA LEU A 164 0.47 12.07 31.31
C LEU A 164 1.61 11.08 31.33
N ARG A 165 1.47 9.96 30.66
CA ARG A 165 2.51 8.95 30.46
C ARG A 165 2.81 8.84 28.98
N VAL A 166 4.09 8.89 28.63
CA VAL A 166 4.57 8.81 27.25
C VAL A 166 5.71 7.81 27.20
N PRO A 167 5.75 6.92 26.21
CA PRO A 167 6.89 6.03 26.02
C PRO A 167 8.13 6.80 25.58
N ASP A 168 9.30 6.28 25.89
CA ASP A 168 10.57 6.73 25.31
C ASP A 168 10.58 6.33 23.80
N GLN A 169 11.15 7.16 22.96
CA GLN A 169 11.28 6.93 21.51
C GLN A 169 12.06 5.67 21.14
N LYS A 170 12.81 5.09 22.06
CA LYS A 170 13.48 3.79 21.88
C LYS A 170 12.50 2.63 21.74
N GLN A 171 11.29 2.80 22.27
CA GLN A 171 10.26 1.76 22.17
C GLN A 171 9.49 1.90 20.87
N THR A 172 9.57 0.91 20.02
CA THR A 172 8.89 0.86 18.72
C THR A 172 7.42 0.47 18.81
N ARG A 173 6.99 -0.17 19.93
CA ARG A 173 5.60 -0.63 20.13
C ARG A 173 5.16 -0.47 21.58
N VAL A 174 4.41 0.57 21.86
CA VAL A 174 3.92 0.87 23.23
C VAL A 174 2.45 1.23 23.21
N THR A 175 1.71 0.71 24.19
CA THR A 175 0.30 1.08 24.43
C THR A 175 0.19 2.58 24.72
N GLY A 176 -0.67 3.27 23.97
CA GLY A 176 -0.91 4.71 24.16
C GLY A 176 -1.80 5.32 23.08
N VAL A 177 -2.12 6.60 23.29
CA VAL A 177 -2.88 7.40 22.34
C VAL A 177 -2.02 7.68 21.10
N LEU A 178 -2.58 7.45 19.91
CA LEU A 178 -1.98 7.85 18.65
C LEU A 178 -2.44 9.27 18.28
N LEU A 179 -2.11 9.67 17.05
CA LEU A 179 -2.43 11.00 16.56
C LEU A 179 -3.94 11.20 16.44
N PRO A 180 -4.50 12.23 17.08
CA PRO A 180 -5.88 12.58 16.90
C PRO A 180 -6.12 13.21 15.52
N GLU A 181 -7.30 13.00 14.98
CA GLU A 181 -7.77 13.63 13.74
C GLU A 181 -9.05 14.40 14.01
N ILE A 182 -9.11 15.62 13.50
CA ILE A 182 -10.36 16.39 13.40
C ILE A 182 -10.86 16.20 11.97
N ARG A 183 -12.07 15.67 11.85
CA ARG A 183 -12.74 15.48 10.56
C ARG A 183 -14.04 16.26 10.54
N SER A 184 -14.24 17.01 9.47
CA SER A 184 -15.52 17.66 9.18
C SER A 184 -16.02 17.11 7.85
N ASP A 185 -17.21 16.54 7.87
CA ASP A 185 -17.84 15.91 6.73
C ASP A 185 -19.25 16.49 6.55
N SER A 186 -19.69 16.67 5.29
CA SER A 186 -20.99 17.29 4.98
C SER A 186 -22.18 16.45 5.45
N ARG A 187 -22.01 15.13 5.56
CA ARG A 187 -23.05 14.16 5.99
C ARG A 187 -22.91 13.78 7.46
N LEU A 188 -21.70 13.39 7.87
CA LEU A 188 -21.42 12.92 9.24
C LEU A 188 -21.15 14.06 10.23
N GLY A 189 -21.07 15.32 9.77
CA GLY A 189 -20.81 16.48 10.62
C GLY A 189 -19.34 16.61 11.04
N THR A 190 -19.09 17.56 11.97
CA THR A 190 -17.73 17.77 12.49
C THR A 190 -17.49 16.89 13.72
N GLY A 191 -16.40 16.14 13.69
CA GLY A 191 -16.08 15.18 14.71
C GLY A 191 -14.59 15.03 14.98
N PHE A 192 -14.29 14.18 15.95
CA PHE A 192 -12.97 13.91 16.46
C PHE A 192 -12.71 12.41 16.52
N LYS A 193 -11.60 11.97 15.92
CA LYS A 193 -11.09 10.60 16.01
C LYS A 193 -9.90 10.55 16.97
N LEU A 194 -9.93 9.61 17.92
CA LEU A 194 -8.86 9.44 18.90
C LEU A 194 -8.38 7.99 18.92
N PRO A 195 -7.41 7.62 18.08
CA PRO A 195 -6.92 6.26 18.06
C PRO A 195 -6.14 5.93 19.35
N TYR A 196 -6.43 4.78 19.93
CA TYR A 196 -5.72 4.22 21.10
C TYR A 196 -5.13 2.87 20.72
N PHE A 197 -3.81 2.81 20.69
CA PHE A 197 -3.04 1.62 20.38
C PHE A 197 -2.76 0.80 21.65
N ILE A 198 -3.00 -0.50 21.58
CA ILE A 198 -2.81 -1.47 22.65
C ILE A 198 -1.80 -2.51 22.16
N ALA A 199 -0.58 -2.46 22.65
CA ALA A 199 0.40 -3.52 22.42
C ALA A 199 0.08 -4.69 23.35
N LEU A 200 -0.61 -5.71 22.85
CA LEU A 200 -0.98 -6.90 23.63
C LEU A 200 0.25 -7.77 23.94
N ASN A 201 1.15 -7.91 22.95
CA ASN A 201 2.47 -8.53 23.10
C ASN A 201 3.36 -8.13 21.90
N PRO A 202 4.62 -8.61 21.77
CA PRO A 202 5.50 -8.26 20.64
C PRO A 202 4.94 -8.61 19.25
N HIS A 203 4.00 -9.53 19.16
CA HIS A 203 3.46 -10.04 17.90
C HIS A 203 1.99 -9.66 17.65
N ARG A 204 1.30 -9.09 18.65
CA ARG A 204 -0.13 -8.73 18.58
C ARG A 204 -0.38 -7.31 19.02
N ASP A 205 -1.25 -6.63 18.33
CA ASP A 205 -1.75 -5.30 18.72
C ASP A 205 -3.22 -5.12 18.37
N LEU A 206 -3.84 -4.20 19.08
CA LEU A 206 -5.20 -3.73 18.84
C LEU A 206 -5.20 -2.21 18.85
N THR A 207 -5.77 -1.61 17.84
CA THR A 207 -6.06 -0.16 17.82
C THR A 207 -7.55 0.03 17.90
N LEU A 208 -8.02 0.82 18.85
CA LEU A 208 -9.42 1.24 18.97
C LEU A 208 -9.49 2.73 18.67
N THR A 209 -10.38 3.14 17.78
CA THR A 209 -10.54 4.53 17.38
C THR A 209 -11.99 4.97 17.55
N PRO A 210 -12.38 5.52 18.72
CA PRO A 210 -13.65 6.21 18.82
C PRO A 210 -13.67 7.42 17.88
N TYR A 211 -14.69 7.50 17.04
CA TYR A 211 -15.04 8.64 16.21
C TYR A 211 -16.38 9.18 16.66
N LEU A 212 -16.37 10.41 17.15
CA LEU A 212 -17.54 11.09 17.67
C LEU A 212 -17.74 12.39 16.89
N SER A 213 -18.88 12.53 16.27
CA SER A 213 -19.29 13.76 15.60
C SER A 213 -20.70 14.17 16.04
N ASN A 214 -21.26 15.21 15.40
CA ASN A 214 -22.64 15.61 15.65
C ASN A 214 -23.64 14.53 15.21
N ASN A 215 -23.32 13.82 14.10
CA ASN A 215 -24.25 12.93 13.40
C ASN A 215 -23.84 11.45 13.52
N THR A 216 -22.68 11.11 14.12
CA THR A 216 -22.29 9.70 14.30
C THR A 216 -21.54 9.42 15.60
N ARG A 217 -21.74 8.20 16.08
CA ARG A 217 -20.96 7.55 17.15
C ARG A 217 -20.43 6.24 16.62
N THR A 218 -19.15 6.23 16.28
CA THR A 218 -18.48 5.11 15.65
C THR A 218 -17.33 4.62 16.53
N LEU A 219 -17.13 3.31 16.57
CA LEU A 219 -15.93 2.68 17.10
C LEU A 219 -15.25 1.90 15.98
N GLU A 220 -14.14 2.41 15.52
CA GLU A 220 -13.26 1.70 14.59
C GLU A 220 -12.30 0.82 15.38
N PHE A 221 -11.91 -0.32 14.82
CA PHE A 221 -10.91 -1.20 15.40
C PHE A 221 -9.98 -1.75 14.32
N ARG A 222 -8.74 -2.02 14.70
CA ARG A 222 -7.77 -2.77 13.90
C ARG A 222 -6.97 -3.69 14.80
N TYR A 223 -7.09 -4.99 14.56
CA TYR A 223 -6.32 -6.04 15.23
C TYR A 223 -5.30 -6.61 14.25
N ARG A 224 -4.05 -6.81 14.71
CA ARG A 224 -2.99 -7.45 13.93
C ARG A 224 -2.27 -8.47 14.78
N GLU A 225 -2.02 -9.62 14.19
CA GLU A 225 -1.22 -10.67 14.81
C GLU A 225 -0.25 -11.29 13.81
N LYS A 226 1.02 -11.40 14.19
CA LYS A 226 2.07 -12.07 13.41
C LYS A 226 2.40 -13.41 14.04
N PHE A 227 2.41 -14.43 13.22
CA PHE A 227 2.82 -15.79 13.56
C PHE A 227 4.19 -16.08 12.96
N VAL A 228 4.79 -17.22 13.31
CA VAL A 228 6.08 -17.62 12.72
C VAL A 228 5.98 -17.84 11.20
N ARG A 229 4.81 -18.24 10.72
CA ARG A 229 4.57 -18.59 9.31
C ARG A 229 3.27 -17.96 8.78
N GLY A 230 2.97 -16.74 9.17
CA GLY A 230 1.77 -16.08 8.71
C GLY A 230 1.45 -14.82 9.48
N GLU A 231 0.38 -14.17 9.07
CA GLU A 231 -0.19 -13.02 9.76
C GLU A 231 -1.69 -12.93 9.51
N ILE A 232 -2.37 -12.29 10.43
CA ILE A 232 -3.78 -11.90 10.30
C ILE A 232 -3.95 -10.43 10.64
N ILE A 233 -4.88 -9.79 9.93
CA ILE A 233 -5.31 -8.42 10.16
C ILE A 233 -6.83 -8.43 10.13
N PHE A 234 -7.45 -7.85 11.16
CA PHE A 234 -8.88 -7.54 11.20
C PHE A 234 -9.02 -6.05 11.35
N GLU A 235 -9.80 -5.43 10.50
CA GLU A 235 -10.16 -4.02 10.65
C GLU A 235 -11.65 -3.84 10.34
N GLY A 236 -12.26 -2.91 11.05
CA GLY A 236 -13.68 -2.66 10.90
C GLY A 236 -14.16 -1.51 11.76
N ALA A 237 -15.43 -1.25 11.64
CA ALA A 237 -16.11 -0.23 12.42
C ALA A 237 -17.56 -0.63 12.71
N VAL A 238 -18.06 -0.16 13.84
CA VAL A 238 -19.47 -0.23 14.21
C VAL A 238 -19.96 1.18 14.51
N SER A 239 -21.04 1.57 13.87
CA SER A 239 -21.58 2.93 13.90
C SER A 239 -23.05 2.95 14.24
N LYS A 240 -23.45 4.03 14.93
CA LYS A 240 -24.83 4.49 14.98
C LYS A 240 -24.85 5.94 14.55
N ASP A 241 -25.55 6.23 13.46
CA ASP A 241 -25.55 7.55 12.81
C ASP A 241 -26.95 8.05 12.48
N GLU A 242 -27.03 9.29 12.01
CA GLU A 242 -28.28 9.92 11.60
C GLU A 242 -28.62 9.70 10.11
N LEU A 243 -27.74 9.01 9.35
CA LEU A 243 -28.03 8.65 7.96
C LEU A 243 -29.04 7.50 7.89
N LEU A 244 -28.89 6.49 8.79
CA LEU A 244 -29.82 5.39 9.00
C LEU A 244 -30.06 5.25 10.52
N PRO A 245 -30.93 6.09 11.13
CA PRO A 245 -31.04 6.24 12.60
C PRO A 245 -31.47 4.98 13.34
N ASP A 246 -32.27 4.11 12.71
CA ASP A 246 -32.82 2.92 13.34
C ASP A 246 -31.84 1.73 13.26
N ASP A 247 -30.83 1.79 12.40
CA ASP A 247 -29.90 0.69 12.14
C ASP A 247 -28.56 0.87 12.85
N THR A 248 -27.94 -0.26 13.17
CA THR A 248 -26.51 -0.32 13.53
C THR A 248 -25.74 -0.74 12.30
N ARG A 249 -24.90 0.16 11.82
CA ARG A 249 -24.13 0.00 10.60
C ARG A 249 -22.69 -0.44 10.91
N GLY A 250 -22.03 -1.09 9.97
CA GLY A 250 -20.65 -1.46 10.17
C GLY A 250 -20.03 -2.21 9.00
N TYR A 251 -18.72 -2.40 9.11
CA TYR A 251 -17.96 -3.27 8.19
C TYR A 251 -16.94 -4.10 8.96
N LEU A 252 -16.51 -5.19 8.35
CA LEU A 252 -15.40 -6.02 8.79
C LEU A 252 -14.59 -6.46 7.58
N PHE A 253 -13.33 -6.05 7.54
CA PHE A 253 -12.33 -6.58 6.62
C PHE A 253 -11.34 -7.43 7.41
N ALA A 254 -11.13 -8.66 6.94
CA ALA A 254 -10.27 -9.63 7.62
C ALA A 254 -9.36 -10.31 6.61
N GLY A 255 -8.08 -10.00 6.64
CA GLY A 255 -7.08 -10.58 5.75
C GLY A 255 -6.02 -11.38 6.49
N GLY A 256 -5.43 -12.34 5.80
CA GLY A 256 -4.34 -13.11 6.36
C GLY A 256 -3.75 -14.13 5.41
N TRP A 257 -2.58 -14.60 5.78
CA TRP A 257 -1.91 -15.68 5.06
C TRP A 257 -1.12 -16.57 6.01
N PHE A 258 -0.97 -17.85 5.62
CA PHE A 258 -0.19 -18.84 6.37
C PHE A 258 0.58 -19.75 5.43
N ASP A 259 1.88 -19.90 5.67
CA ASP A 259 2.66 -20.96 5.03
C ASP A 259 2.37 -22.29 5.72
N VAL A 260 1.75 -23.21 4.98
CA VAL A 260 1.36 -24.54 5.44
C VAL A 260 2.44 -25.57 5.05
N LYS A 261 2.25 -26.83 5.42
CA LYS A 261 3.18 -27.90 5.06
C LYS A 261 3.25 -28.10 3.53
N ARG A 262 4.39 -28.62 3.04
CA ARG A 262 4.64 -28.94 1.62
C ARG A 262 4.58 -27.75 0.67
N ASP A 263 5.01 -26.58 1.13
CA ASP A 263 5.08 -25.31 0.38
C ASP A 263 3.71 -24.74 -0.05
N PHE A 264 2.63 -25.18 0.59
CA PHE A 264 1.34 -24.56 0.39
C PHE A 264 1.24 -23.27 1.19
N ARG A 265 0.52 -22.30 0.61
CA ARG A 265 0.11 -21.06 1.25
C ARG A 265 -1.41 -20.98 1.28
N LEU A 266 -1.95 -20.79 2.47
CA LEU A 266 -3.34 -20.41 2.68
C LEU A 266 -3.40 -18.90 2.75
N GLN A 267 -4.32 -18.29 2.00
CA GLN A 267 -4.64 -16.85 2.04
C GLN A 267 -6.15 -16.71 2.19
N PHE A 268 -6.58 -15.70 2.91
CA PHE A 268 -7.99 -15.33 2.97
C PHE A 268 -8.11 -13.81 3.04
N ASP A 269 -9.16 -13.30 2.44
CA ASP A 269 -9.63 -11.93 2.52
C ASP A 269 -11.14 -11.97 2.65
N VAL A 270 -11.68 -11.41 3.72
CA VAL A 270 -13.11 -11.41 4.01
C VAL A 270 -13.57 -9.97 4.11
N GLU A 271 -14.55 -9.60 3.30
CA GLU A 271 -15.10 -8.27 3.20
C GLU A 271 -16.60 -8.30 3.47
N LEU A 272 -17.00 -7.76 4.63
CA LEU A 272 -18.40 -7.71 5.06
C LEU A 272 -18.80 -6.27 5.33
N VAL A 273 -20.01 -5.92 4.93
CA VAL A 273 -20.60 -4.62 5.17
C VAL A 273 -22.09 -4.75 5.51
N SER A 274 -22.61 -3.85 6.32
CA SER A 274 -24.02 -3.86 6.74
C SER A 274 -24.97 -3.39 5.65
N ASP A 275 -24.55 -2.42 4.83
CA ASP A 275 -25.33 -1.80 3.77
C ASP A 275 -24.40 -1.21 2.70
N ASP A 276 -24.92 -0.99 1.52
CA ASP A 276 -24.14 -0.69 0.32
C ASP A 276 -23.49 0.70 0.34
N ALA A 277 -24.05 1.65 1.09
CA ALA A 277 -23.52 3.02 1.20
C ALA A 277 -22.48 3.20 2.31
N TYR A 278 -22.39 2.27 3.28
CA TYR A 278 -21.60 2.47 4.50
C TYR A 278 -20.13 2.80 4.25
N LEU A 279 -19.47 2.07 3.36
CA LEU A 279 -18.04 2.29 3.07
C LEU A 279 -17.78 3.66 2.46
N SER A 280 -18.63 4.08 1.55
CA SER A 280 -18.55 5.38 0.88
C SER A 280 -18.91 6.54 1.83
N ASP A 281 -19.96 6.40 2.64
CA ASP A 281 -20.42 7.41 3.61
C ASP A 281 -19.32 7.79 4.61
N TYR A 282 -18.55 6.79 5.04
CA TYR A 282 -17.49 6.98 6.02
C TYR A 282 -16.10 7.18 5.39
N ASP A 283 -16.00 7.13 4.05
CA ASP A 283 -14.73 7.23 3.32
C ASP A 283 -13.73 6.13 3.74
N TYR A 284 -14.24 4.90 3.99
CA TYR A 284 -13.42 3.73 4.29
C TYR A 284 -12.91 3.06 3.03
N SER A 285 -13.75 2.99 1.99
CA SER A 285 -13.41 2.44 0.68
C SER A 285 -14.31 3.06 -0.39
N ASP A 286 -13.80 3.16 -1.62
CA ASP A 286 -14.51 3.54 -2.83
C ASP A 286 -14.86 2.34 -3.72
N ARG A 287 -14.78 1.11 -3.17
CA ARG A 287 -15.19 -0.11 -3.85
C ARG A 287 -16.70 -0.15 -3.99
N ASP A 288 -17.15 -0.55 -5.14
CA ASP A 288 -18.55 -0.78 -5.49
C ASP A 288 -18.92 -2.28 -5.55
N ARG A 289 -17.92 -3.17 -5.38
CA ARG A 289 -18.10 -4.63 -5.24
C ARG A 289 -17.10 -5.17 -4.23
N LEU A 290 -17.53 -6.14 -3.45
CA LEU A 290 -16.73 -6.84 -2.44
C LEU A 290 -16.48 -8.28 -2.89
N ASP A 291 -15.26 -8.77 -2.64
CA ASP A 291 -14.81 -10.12 -2.99
C ASP A 291 -14.18 -10.81 -1.79
N SER A 292 -15.01 -11.50 -1.01
CA SER A 292 -14.51 -12.35 0.08
C SER A 292 -13.92 -13.63 -0.48
N GLN A 293 -12.63 -13.88 -0.23
CA GLN A 293 -11.91 -15.02 -0.81
C GLN A 293 -11.18 -15.85 0.24
N ILE A 294 -11.17 -17.16 0.05
CA ILE A 294 -10.25 -18.09 0.69
C ILE A 294 -9.53 -18.91 -0.37
N GLN A 295 -8.21 -18.92 -0.34
CA GLN A 295 -7.38 -19.59 -1.35
C GLN A 295 -6.28 -20.41 -0.70
N ILE A 296 -6.06 -21.62 -1.23
CA ILE A 296 -4.85 -22.41 -0.95
C ILE A 296 -4.07 -22.61 -2.23
N SER A 297 -2.79 -22.25 -2.23
CA SER A 297 -1.96 -22.33 -3.43
C SER A 297 -0.57 -22.90 -3.13
N ARG A 298 0.05 -23.46 -4.17
CA ARG A 298 1.44 -23.89 -4.16
C ARG A 298 2.09 -23.57 -5.50
N ALA A 299 3.19 -22.83 -5.50
CA ALA A 299 3.99 -22.55 -6.67
C ALA A 299 5.37 -23.17 -6.51
N ARG A 300 5.76 -24.05 -7.46
CA ARG A 300 7.09 -24.62 -7.62
C ARG A 300 7.62 -24.31 -9.02
N ARG A 301 8.86 -24.60 -9.29
CA ARG A 301 9.50 -24.31 -10.59
C ARG A 301 8.71 -24.87 -11.79
N ASP A 302 8.12 -26.05 -11.63
CA ASP A 302 7.47 -26.84 -12.67
C ASP A 302 6.04 -27.25 -12.33
N GLU A 303 5.47 -26.69 -11.27
CA GLU A 303 4.13 -27.02 -10.80
C GLU A 303 3.46 -25.82 -10.15
N PHE A 304 2.19 -25.59 -10.49
CA PHE A 304 1.32 -24.64 -9.83
C PHE A 304 -0.01 -25.33 -9.45
N ILE A 305 -0.46 -25.05 -8.23
CA ILE A 305 -1.76 -25.54 -7.72
C ILE A 305 -2.45 -24.34 -7.07
N ARG A 306 -3.72 -24.15 -7.37
CA ARG A 306 -4.60 -23.18 -6.71
C ARG A 306 -5.98 -23.79 -6.54
N LEU A 307 -6.54 -23.61 -5.37
CA LEU A 307 -7.96 -23.83 -5.08
C LEU A 307 -8.45 -22.58 -4.36
N SER A 308 -9.49 -21.95 -4.86
CA SER A 308 -10.12 -20.77 -4.28
C SER A 308 -11.63 -20.91 -4.19
N TYR A 309 -12.19 -20.32 -3.16
CA TYR A 309 -13.60 -20.01 -3.02
C TYR A 309 -13.74 -18.50 -2.89
N ILE A 310 -14.62 -17.91 -3.66
CA ILE A 310 -14.86 -16.46 -3.71
C ILE A 310 -16.36 -16.25 -3.50
N ASN A 311 -16.69 -15.34 -2.60
CA ASN A 311 -18.06 -14.84 -2.45
C ASN A 311 -18.09 -13.37 -2.86
N LEU A 312 -18.88 -13.05 -3.86
CA LEU A 312 -19.05 -11.72 -4.43
C LEU A 312 -20.31 -11.05 -3.86
N LYS A 313 -20.21 -9.75 -3.58
CA LYS A 313 -21.33 -8.90 -3.21
C LYS A 313 -21.23 -7.58 -3.95
N SER A 314 -22.29 -7.19 -4.65
CA SER A 314 -22.41 -5.84 -5.23
C SER A 314 -22.84 -4.83 -4.17
N LEU A 315 -22.34 -3.59 -4.31
CA LEU A 315 -22.76 -2.42 -3.54
C LEU A 315 -23.42 -1.38 -4.48
N ARG A 316 -23.72 -1.79 -5.71
CA ARG A 316 -24.38 -0.97 -6.71
C ARG A 316 -25.88 -1.12 -6.58
N ASP A 317 -26.60 -0.04 -6.68
CA ASP A 317 -28.05 0.00 -6.61
C ASP A 317 -28.76 -0.41 -7.91
N ASP A 318 -28.02 -0.53 -9.02
CA ASP A 318 -28.48 -1.05 -10.32
C ASP A 318 -28.23 -2.56 -10.51
N GLU A 319 -27.62 -3.24 -9.53
CA GLU A 319 -27.34 -4.67 -9.56
C GLU A 319 -28.09 -5.42 -8.44
N ASP A 320 -28.68 -6.58 -8.76
CA ASP A 320 -29.33 -7.46 -7.78
C ASP A 320 -28.45 -8.68 -7.48
N ASP A 321 -27.91 -8.77 -6.27
CA ASP A 321 -27.09 -9.90 -5.82
C ASP A 321 -27.78 -11.27 -5.95
N ASN A 322 -29.12 -11.33 -6.04
CA ASN A 322 -29.84 -12.60 -6.17
C ASN A 322 -29.66 -13.24 -7.53
N VAL A 323 -29.43 -12.44 -8.58
CA VAL A 323 -29.29 -12.92 -9.96
C VAL A 323 -27.84 -12.91 -10.46
N LEU A 324 -26.92 -12.43 -9.64
CA LEU A 324 -25.48 -12.45 -9.93
C LEU A 324 -24.81 -13.73 -9.41
N PRO A 325 -23.75 -14.23 -10.07
CA PRO A 325 -22.96 -15.38 -9.60
C PRO A 325 -22.20 -15.00 -8.33
N SER A 326 -22.85 -15.22 -7.17
CA SER A 326 -22.36 -14.77 -5.87
C SER A 326 -21.32 -15.69 -5.25
N ASN A 327 -21.34 -16.98 -5.56
CA ASN A 327 -20.37 -17.94 -5.05
C ASN A 327 -19.61 -18.58 -6.20
N VAL A 328 -18.28 -18.50 -6.12
CA VAL A 328 -17.40 -19.02 -7.18
C VAL A 328 -16.36 -19.95 -6.58
N ILE A 329 -16.20 -21.13 -7.16
CA ILE A 329 -15.12 -22.08 -6.83
C ILE A 329 -14.22 -22.23 -8.04
N GLU A 330 -12.92 -22.05 -7.83
CA GLU A 330 -11.91 -22.27 -8.87
C GLU A 330 -10.85 -23.26 -8.39
N ALA A 331 -10.49 -24.19 -9.25
CA ALA A 331 -9.34 -25.07 -9.04
C ALA A 331 -8.45 -25.09 -10.27
N LEU A 332 -7.16 -24.88 -10.08
CA LEU A 332 -6.16 -24.88 -11.15
C LEU A 332 -4.97 -25.77 -10.76
N TYR A 333 -4.61 -26.68 -11.63
CA TYR A 333 -3.39 -27.48 -11.57
C TYR A 333 -2.61 -27.32 -12.86
N GLU A 334 -1.35 -26.95 -12.77
CA GLU A 334 -0.42 -26.86 -13.90
C GLU A 334 0.85 -27.65 -13.62
N LYS A 335 1.33 -28.37 -14.62
CA LYS A 335 2.58 -29.11 -14.56
C LYS A 335 3.38 -28.96 -15.85
N ARG A 336 4.67 -28.65 -15.70
CA ARG A 336 5.62 -28.55 -16.82
C ARG A 336 6.58 -29.74 -16.77
N LEU A 337 6.70 -30.44 -17.88
CA LEU A 337 7.55 -31.61 -18.07
C LEU A 337 8.53 -31.34 -19.23
N PHE A 338 9.72 -31.89 -19.15
CA PHE A 338 10.77 -31.71 -20.17
C PHE A 338 11.24 -33.08 -20.68
N PRO A 339 10.46 -33.75 -21.54
CA PRO A 339 10.74 -35.09 -22.01
C PRO A 339 11.98 -35.10 -22.91
N SER A 340 13.03 -35.80 -22.50
CA SER A 340 14.31 -35.86 -23.24
C SER A 340 14.18 -36.46 -24.64
N ALA A 341 13.28 -37.38 -24.83
CA ALA A 341 13.08 -38.08 -26.13
C ALA A 341 12.46 -37.18 -27.21
N LEU A 342 11.48 -36.33 -26.81
CA LEU A 342 10.80 -35.41 -27.71
C LEU A 342 11.46 -34.04 -27.78
N GLY A 343 12.25 -33.71 -26.75
CA GLY A 343 12.75 -32.36 -26.53
C GLY A 343 11.59 -31.36 -26.33
N GLY A 344 11.93 -30.12 -26.01
CA GLY A 344 10.92 -29.08 -25.74
C GLY A 344 10.29 -29.23 -24.36
N GLU A 345 9.09 -28.69 -24.21
CA GLU A 345 8.31 -28.65 -22.98
C GLU A 345 6.93 -29.25 -23.24
N LEU A 346 6.45 -30.07 -22.32
CA LEU A 346 5.08 -30.56 -22.26
C LEU A 346 4.41 -29.91 -21.06
N ARG A 347 3.36 -29.14 -21.32
CA ARG A 347 2.50 -28.50 -20.31
C ARG A 347 1.23 -29.32 -20.15
N LEU A 348 0.88 -29.60 -18.90
CA LEU A 348 -0.37 -30.21 -18.52
C LEU A 348 -1.09 -29.21 -17.63
N ALA A 349 -2.35 -28.93 -17.93
CA ALA A 349 -3.22 -28.08 -17.13
C ALA A 349 -4.55 -28.79 -16.88
N ALA A 350 -5.12 -28.59 -15.70
CA ALA A 350 -6.49 -28.95 -15.39
C ALA A 350 -7.11 -27.79 -14.62
N GLU A 351 -8.25 -27.32 -15.08
CA GLU A 351 -8.96 -26.19 -14.51
C GLU A 351 -10.42 -26.56 -14.31
N ALA A 352 -10.93 -26.32 -13.11
CA ALA A 352 -12.34 -26.43 -12.79
C ALA A 352 -12.86 -25.08 -12.31
N HIS A 353 -14.06 -24.72 -12.72
CA HIS A 353 -14.80 -23.55 -12.31
C HIS A 353 -16.23 -23.97 -12.00
N ALA A 354 -16.77 -23.45 -10.92
CA ALA A 354 -18.20 -23.56 -10.62
C ALA A 354 -18.68 -22.24 -10.03
N HIS A 355 -19.86 -21.82 -10.41
CA HIS A 355 -20.54 -20.73 -9.74
C HIS A 355 -22.01 -21.06 -9.54
N ASP A 356 -22.58 -20.45 -8.49
CA ASP A 356 -24.00 -20.50 -8.20
C ASP A 356 -24.57 -19.10 -7.94
N ARG A 357 -25.84 -18.91 -8.33
CA ARG A 357 -26.65 -17.75 -8.05
C ARG A 357 -27.63 -18.05 -6.93
N PRO A 358 -28.01 -17.07 -6.06
CA PRO A 358 -29.05 -17.29 -5.04
C PRO A 358 -30.44 -17.57 -5.62
N SER A 359 -30.75 -17.05 -6.82
CA SER A 359 -32.01 -17.33 -7.52
C SER A 359 -32.02 -18.77 -8.05
N SER A 360 -33.20 -19.39 -8.12
CA SER A 360 -33.47 -20.68 -8.81
C SER A 360 -34.47 -20.52 -9.94
N VAL A 361 -34.63 -19.30 -10.48
CA VAL A 361 -35.54 -19.00 -11.59
C VAL A 361 -34.84 -19.39 -12.89
N ASP A 362 -35.40 -20.37 -13.63
CA ASP A 362 -34.81 -20.98 -14.81
C ASP A 362 -35.05 -20.21 -16.12
N PHE A 363 -35.47 -18.95 -16.03
CA PHE A 363 -35.67 -18.01 -17.16
C PHE A 363 -35.25 -16.60 -16.76
N ASP A 364 -35.05 -15.73 -17.73
CA ASP A 364 -34.77 -14.31 -17.56
C ASP A 364 -36.08 -13.59 -17.13
N GLN A 365 -36.16 -13.25 -15.83
CA GLN A 365 -37.32 -12.55 -15.24
C GLN A 365 -37.12 -11.04 -15.23
N ASN A 366 -35.88 -10.57 -15.08
CA ASN A 366 -35.55 -9.15 -14.98
C ASN A 366 -35.38 -8.48 -16.35
N GLY A 367 -35.19 -9.27 -17.43
CA GLY A 367 -35.11 -8.79 -18.81
C GLY A 367 -33.74 -8.28 -19.22
N ASP A 368 -32.67 -8.69 -18.54
CA ASP A 368 -31.29 -8.31 -18.85
C ASP A 368 -30.59 -9.24 -19.86
N GLY A 369 -31.30 -10.26 -20.37
CA GLY A 369 -30.80 -11.22 -21.34
C GLY A 369 -30.03 -12.39 -20.70
N VAL A 370 -29.91 -12.45 -19.37
CA VAL A 370 -29.27 -13.53 -18.62
C VAL A 370 -30.32 -14.26 -17.81
N VAL A 371 -30.28 -15.59 -17.76
CA VAL A 371 -31.20 -16.38 -16.95
C VAL A 371 -30.86 -16.20 -15.47
N ASP A 372 -31.84 -15.81 -14.65
CA ASP A 372 -31.66 -15.37 -13.26
C ASP A 372 -31.05 -16.43 -12.33
N GLY A 373 -31.32 -17.71 -12.57
CA GLY A 373 -30.88 -18.81 -11.70
C GLY A 373 -29.76 -19.66 -12.30
N ARG A 374 -29.23 -19.31 -13.49
CA ARG A 374 -28.23 -20.14 -14.17
C ARG A 374 -27.01 -20.41 -13.32
N ASP A 375 -26.78 -21.66 -12.99
CA ASP A 375 -25.57 -22.17 -12.36
C ASP A 375 -24.72 -22.94 -13.36
N MET A 376 -23.41 -22.94 -13.17
CA MET A 376 -22.49 -23.58 -14.10
C MET A 376 -21.36 -24.31 -13.38
N LEU A 377 -21.04 -25.49 -13.91
CA LEU A 377 -19.84 -26.25 -13.55
C LEU A 377 -19.08 -26.59 -14.83
N ARG A 378 -17.78 -26.34 -14.87
CA ARG A 378 -16.90 -26.79 -15.97
C ARG A 378 -15.62 -27.43 -15.43
N LEU A 379 -15.11 -28.40 -16.21
CA LEU A 379 -13.79 -28.97 -16.02
C LEU A 379 -13.07 -29.05 -17.38
N ASN A 380 -11.95 -28.38 -17.49
CA ASN A 380 -11.10 -28.42 -18.69
C ASN A 380 -9.75 -29.07 -18.37
N VAL A 381 -9.29 -29.94 -19.25
CA VAL A 381 -7.96 -30.56 -19.18
C VAL A 381 -7.22 -30.30 -20.46
N GLU A 382 -6.00 -29.83 -20.36
CA GLU A 382 -5.16 -29.46 -21.48
C GLU A 382 -3.80 -30.15 -21.43
N ALA A 383 -3.34 -30.65 -22.56
CA ALA A 383 -1.97 -31.11 -22.78
C ALA A 383 -1.40 -30.39 -23.99
N GLU A 384 -0.36 -29.62 -23.81
CA GLU A 384 0.31 -28.85 -24.86
C GLU A 384 1.80 -29.19 -24.88
N TRP A 385 2.32 -29.60 -26.05
CA TRP A 385 3.73 -29.69 -26.29
C TRP A 385 4.22 -28.50 -27.11
N LEU A 386 5.32 -27.90 -26.68
CA LEU A 386 5.94 -26.78 -27.37
C LEU A 386 7.46 -26.97 -27.51
N ARG A 387 7.99 -26.60 -28.69
CA ARG A 387 9.42 -26.65 -28.95
C ARG A 387 9.85 -25.51 -29.87
N THR A 388 10.93 -24.83 -29.49
CA THR A 388 11.54 -23.78 -30.30
C THR A 388 12.78 -24.32 -31.04
N PHE A 389 12.84 -24.09 -32.33
CA PHE A 389 13.92 -24.40 -33.20
C PHE A 389 14.64 -23.12 -33.64
N GLN A 390 15.96 -23.13 -33.65
CA GLN A 390 16.75 -22.01 -34.14
C GLN A 390 17.29 -22.38 -35.52
N ILE A 391 16.89 -21.64 -36.56
CA ILE A 391 17.29 -21.85 -37.95
C ILE A 391 18.00 -20.60 -38.46
N GLY A 392 19.33 -20.51 -38.28
CA GLY A 392 20.05 -19.26 -38.48
C GLY A 392 19.55 -18.17 -37.53
N GLY A 393 19.10 -17.03 -38.06
CA GLY A 393 18.49 -15.95 -37.29
C GLY A 393 16.98 -16.13 -37.00
N LEU A 394 16.34 -17.12 -37.62
CA LEU A 394 14.91 -17.40 -37.46
C LEU A 394 14.68 -18.31 -36.25
N GLN A 395 13.74 -17.90 -35.40
CA GLN A 395 13.19 -18.73 -34.33
C GLN A 395 11.83 -19.25 -34.79
N ALA A 396 11.69 -20.58 -34.85
CA ALA A 396 10.43 -21.25 -35.18
C ALA A 396 9.96 -22.04 -33.96
N GLN A 397 8.84 -21.65 -33.37
CA GLN A 397 8.21 -22.36 -32.25
C GLN A 397 6.99 -23.11 -32.74
N THR A 398 6.98 -24.41 -32.52
CA THR A 398 5.82 -25.27 -32.77
C THR A 398 5.08 -25.51 -31.47
N ARG A 399 3.77 -25.42 -31.50
CA ARG A 399 2.85 -25.79 -30.41
C ARG A 399 1.84 -26.78 -30.94
N LEU A 400 1.66 -27.90 -30.23
CA LEU A 400 0.68 -28.94 -30.51
C LEU A 400 -0.01 -29.32 -29.22
N GLY A 401 -1.31 -29.31 -29.21
CA GLY A 401 -2.07 -29.57 -27.99
C GLY A 401 -3.40 -30.26 -28.24
N ILE A 402 -4.01 -30.66 -27.17
CA ILE A 402 -5.36 -31.19 -27.10
C ILE A 402 -6.00 -30.69 -25.82
N VAL A 403 -7.25 -30.26 -25.93
CA VAL A 403 -8.07 -29.82 -24.81
C VAL A 403 -9.33 -30.66 -24.79
N GLY A 404 -9.68 -31.19 -23.60
CA GLY A 404 -10.96 -31.81 -23.31
C GLY A 404 -11.70 -30.96 -22.27
N GLY A 405 -12.98 -30.74 -22.49
CA GLY A 405 -13.86 -30.00 -21.59
C GLY A 405 -15.17 -30.71 -21.33
N VAL A 406 -15.70 -30.60 -20.13
CA VAL A 406 -17.07 -30.97 -19.77
C VAL A 406 -17.72 -29.81 -19.05
N TYR A 407 -18.98 -29.56 -19.36
CA TYR A 407 -19.76 -28.43 -18.89
C TYR A 407 -21.13 -28.96 -18.44
N GLU A 408 -21.59 -28.46 -17.29
CA GLU A 408 -22.91 -28.74 -16.74
C GLU A 408 -23.58 -27.40 -16.42
N VAL A 409 -24.81 -27.23 -16.85
CA VAL A 409 -25.62 -26.03 -16.65
C VAL A 409 -26.89 -26.44 -15.94
N THR A 410 -27.19 -25.81 -14.82
CA THR A 410 -28.43 -26.06 -14.07
C THR A 410 -29.21 -24.78 -13.88
N ASP A 411 -30.49 -24.89 -13.55
CA ASP A 411 -31.44 -23.77 -13.39
C ASP A 411 -31.50 -22.81 -14.60
N ASP A 412 -31.42 -23.39 -15.80
CA ASP A 412 -31.56 -22.71 -17.10
C ASP A 412 -32.33 -23.54 -18.10
N ALA A 413 -33.59 -23.20 -18.33
CA ALA A 413 -34.46 -23.92 -19.29
C ALA A 413 -34.08 -23.64 -20.77
N THR A 414 -33.18 -22.69 -21.04
CA THR A 414 -32.82 -22.28 -22.41
C THR A 414 -31.56 -22.93 -22.95
N SER A 415 -30.75 -23.55 -22.06
CA SER A 415 -29.44 -24.12 -22.39
C SER A 415 -29.45 -25.65 -22.24
N PRO A 416 -28.54 -26.38 -22.92
CA PRO A 416 -28.36 -27.81 -22.67
C PRO A 416 -27.79 -28.05 -21.28
N GLU A 417 -28.29 -29.07 -20.57
CA GLU A 417 -27.81 -29.45 -19.22
C GLU A 417 -26.34 -29.88 -19.24
N ASP A 418 -25.93 -30.65 -20.25
CA ASP A 418 -24.57 -31.19 -20.36
C ASP A 418 -24.00 -30.95 -21.76
N GLU A 419 -22.74 -30.51 -21.82
CA GLU A 419 -21.99 -30.42 -23.06
C GLU A 419 -20.53 -30.87 -22.84
N SER A 420 -19.89 -31.39 -23.87
CA SER A 420 -18.49 -31.77 -23.83
C SER A 420 -17.76 -31.39 -25.10
N GLU A 421 -16.47 -31.05 -24.96
CA GLU A 421 -15.63 -30.71 -26.09
C GLU A 421 -14.35 -31.54 -26.14
N LEU A 422 -13.86 -31.73 -27.39
CA LEU A 422 -12.50 -32.21 -27.63
C LEU A 422 -11.88 -31.35 -28.72
N SER A 423 -10.88 -30.55 -28.37
CA SER A 423 -10.30 -29.50 -29.21
C SER A 423 -8.82 -29.77 -29.44
N PRO A 424 -8.41 -30.37 -30.59
CA PRO A 424 -7.02 -30.40 -30.98
C PRO A 424 -6.53 -29.01 -31.38
N THR A 425 -5.29 -28.67 -31.03
CA THR A 425 -4.68 -27.35 -31.28
C THR A 425 -3.34 -27.51 -31.96
N ALA A 426 -3.01 -26.61 -32.87
CA ALA A 426 -1.70 -26.54 -33.51
C ALA A 426 -1.33 -25.10 -33.83
N ALA A 427 -0.08 -24.72 -33.59
CA ALA A 427 0.43 -23.42 -34.02
C ALA A 427 1.91 -23.48 -34.39
N LEU A 428 2.28 -22.61 -35.34
CA LEU A 428 3.65 -22.29 -35.72
C LEU A 428 3.85 -20.79 -35.55
N ILE A 429 4.80 -20.43 -34.69
CA ILE A 429 5.19 -19.03 -34.44
C ILE A 429 6.59 -18.83 -35.00
N LEU A 430 6.74 -17.84 -35.86
CA LEU A 430 8.01 -17.44 -36.46
C LEU A 430 8.41 -16.07 -35.94
N ARG A 431 9.66 -15.91 -35.51
CA ARG A 431 10.24 -14.64 -35.05
C ARG A 431 11.62 -14.46 -35.69
N TYR A 432 11.93 -13.25 -36.13
CA TYR A 432 13.22 -12.94 -36.73
C TYR A 432 13.83 -11.67 -36.12
N PRO A 433 14.47 -11.77 -34.93
CA PRO A 433 15.06 -10.61 -34.27
C PRO A 433 16.31 -10.11 -35.00
N MET A 434 16.24 -8.87 -35.46
CA MET A 434 17.36 -8.14 -36.09
C MET A 434 17.89 -7.09 -35.12
N VAL A 435 19.20 -7.06 -34.92
CA VAL A 435 19.85 -6.16 -33.97
C VAL A 435 20.82 -5.23 -34.69
N LYS A 436 20.76 -3.95 -34.40
CA LYS A 436 21.69 -2.92 -34.91
C LYS A 436 22.18 -2.06 -33.75
N GLN A 437 23.49 -1.85 -33.68
CA GLN A 437 24.09 -0.84 -32.80
C GLN A 437 24.01 0.54 -33.47
N GLY A 438 23.39 1.52 -32.82
CA GLY A 438 23.34 2.91 -33.27
C GLY A 438 24.69 3.62 -33.08
N GLY A 439 24.92 4.68 -33.85
CA GLY A 439 26.10 5.53 -33.67
C GLY A 439 26.12 6.33 -32.35
N ASP A 440 24.96 6.45 -31.71
CA ASP A 440 24.73 7.05 -30.39
C ASP A 440 24.93 6.07 -29.23
N GLY A 441 25.32 4.81 -29.51
CA GLY A 441 25.46 3.75 -28.52
C GLY A 441 24.19 2.99 -28.19
N ALA A 442 23.04 3.46 -28.66
CA ALA A 442 21.78 2.76 -28.46
C ALA A 442 21.71 1.44 -29.25
N ARG A 443 21.00 0.46 -28.71
CA ARG A 443 20.72 -0.80 -29.39
C ARG A 443 19.30 -0.73 -29.97
N HIS A 444 19.19 -0.97 -31.28
CA HIS A 444 17.92 -1.12 -31.97
C HIS A 444 17.66 -2.59 -32.24
N ILE A 445 16.45 -3.05 -31.92
CA ILE A 445 15.99 -4.41 -32.18
C ILE A 445 14.70 -4.28 -32.99
N LEU A 446 14.63 -4.91 -34.13
CA LEU A 446 13.41 -5.06 -34.90
C LEU A 446 13.09 -6.57 -34.99
N GLU A 447 11.96 -6.97 -34.45
CA GLU A 447 11.50 -8.35 -34.43
C GLU A 447 10.15 -8.45 -35.14
N PRO A 448 10.12 -8.71 -36.45
CA PRO A 448 8.90 -9.19 -37.10
C PRO A 448 8.55 -10.58 -36.59
N PHE A 449 7.27 -10.83 -36.45
CA PHE A 449 6.72 -12.11 -36.05
C PHE A 449 5.47 -12.44 -36.81
N ALA A 450 5.23 -13.75 -37.00
CA ALA A 450 4.00 -14.28 -37.58
C ALA A 450 3.63 -15.57 -36.86
N GLN A 451 2.33 -15.78 -36.67
CA GLN A 451 1.78 -17.02 -36.15
C GLN A 451 0.73 -17.53 -37.16
N LEU A 452 0.75 -18.82 -37.39
CA LEU A 452 -0.37 -19.56 -38.00
C LEU A 452 -0.86 -20.56 -36.96
N ALA A 453 -2.12 -20.49 -36.62
CA ALA A 453 -2.73 -21.33 -35.60
C ALA A 453 -4.01 -21.97 -36.10
N TRP A 454 -4.34 -23.14 -35.58
CA TRP A 454 -5.58 -23.86 -35.85
C TRP A 454 -6.09 -24.52 -34.57
N ILE A 455 -7.37 -24.36 -34.32
CA ILE A 455 -8.11 -24.99 -33.22
C ILE A 455 -9.31 -25.72 -33.81
N GLY A 456 -9.33 -27.05 -33.64
CA GLY A 456 -10.46 -27.90 -34.06
C GLY A 456 -11.50 -28.06 -32.96
N GLY A 457 -12.50 -28.87 -33.24
CA GLY A 457 -13.65 -29.11 -32.37
C GLY A 457 -14.84 -28.24 -32.69
N ASP A 458 -15.99 -28.54 -32.10
CA ASP A 458 -17.25 -27.84 -32.33
C ASP A 458 -17.33 -26.59 -31.40
N THR A 459 -18.14 -25.62 -31.80
CA THR A 459 -18.44 -24.45 -30.94
C THR A 459 -19.40 -24.90 -29.85
N LEU A 460 -19.11 -24.51 -28.60
CA LEU A 460 -19.98 -24.77 -27.47
C LEU A 460 -21.29 -23.97 -27.59
N THR A 461 -22.37 -24.60 -27.16
CA THR A 461 -23.70 -23.99 -27.09
C THR A 461 -24.09 -23.58 -25.67
N THR A 462 -23.31 -24.00 -24.65
CA THR A 462 -23.43 -23.51 -23.26
C THR A 462 -23.27 -21.99 -23.21
N PRO A 463 -23.89 -21.29 -22.27
CA PRO A 463 -23.78 -19.85 -22.13
C PRO A 463 -22.33 -19.37 -21.88
N ASN A 464 -22.00 -18.16 -22.35
CA ASN A 464 -20.74 -17.49 -22.09
C ASN A 464 -20.86 -16.71 -20.77
N GLU A 465 -20.25 -17.22 -19.70
CA GLU A 465 -20.34 -16.62 -18.37
C GLU A 465 -19.01 -15.97 -17.91
N GLU A 466 -17.87 -16.53 -18.34
CA GLU A 466 -16.55 -16.07 -17.87
C GLU A 466 -15.81 -15.23 -18.92
N SER A 467 -16.19 -15.37 -20.20
CA SER A 467 -15.52 -14.72 -21.33
C SER A 467 -16.38 -13.63 -22.00
N THR A 468 -17.28 -12.99 -21.25
CA THR A 468 -18.17 -11.94 -21.75
C THR A 468 -17.43 -10.65 -22.12
N ARG A 469 -16.29 -10.36 -21.48
CA ARG A 469 -15.46 -9.20 -21.77
C ARG A 469 -14.08 -9.63 -22.20
N VAL A 470 -13.83 -9.56 -23.49
CA VAL A 470 -12.55 -9.93 -24.09
C VAL A 470 -11.74 -8.68 -24.38
N GLU A 471 -10.46 -8.72 -24.07
CA GLU A 471 -9.52 -7.64 -24.40
C GLU A 471 -8.47 -8.11 -25.39
N PHE A 472 -8.14 -7.26 -26.35
CA PHE A 472 -7.04 -7.48 -27.28
C PHE A 472 -5.84 -6.61 -26.92
N ASP A 473 -4.69 -7.24 -26.64
CA ASP A 473 -3.46 -6.53 -26.29
C ASP A 473 -2.19 -7.26 -26.81
N GLN A 474 -1.03 -6.67 -26.55
CA GLN A 474 0.24 -7.27 -26.92
C GLN A 474 0.57 -8.55 -26.13
N GLY A 475 -0.04 -8.77 -24.99
CA GLY A 475 0.16 -9.95 -24.14
C GLY A 475 -0.49 -11.20 -24.73
N ASN A 476 -1.67 -11.04 -25.30
CA ASN A 476 -2.42 -12.14 -25.91
C ASN A 476 -2.34 -12.19 -27.45
N PHE A 477 -1.53 -11.34 -28.06
CA PHE A 477 -1.38 -11.24 -29.52
C PHE A 477 -1.06 -12.59 -30.19
N LEU A 478 -0.19 -13.40 -29.59
CA LEU A 478 0.23 -14.72 -30.06
C LEU A 478 -0.39 -15.85 -29.23
N SER A 479 -1.47 -15.62 -28.50
CA SER A 479 -2.24 -16.67 -27.86
C SER A 479 -2.94 -17.55 -28.89
N LEU A 480 -3.19 -18.83 -28.58
CA LEU A 480 -4.01 -19.70 -29.41
C LEU A 480 -5.46 -19.22 -29.42
N SER A 481 -6.00 -18.97 -28.24
CA SER A 481 -7.30 -18.33 -28.03
C SER A 481 -7.10 -17.04 -27.23
N ARG A 482 -7.90 -15.99 -27.50
CA ARG A 482 -7.87 -14.70 -26.79
C ARG A 482 -9.01 -14.55 -25.80
N PHE A 483 -9.86 -15.54 -25.71
CA PHE A 483 -10.83 -15.60 -24.60
C PHE A 483 -10.09 -15.69 -23.26
N PRO A 484 -10.52 -14.94 -22.26
CA PRO A 484 -9.84 -14.88 -20.97
C PRO A 484 -9.95 -16.18 -20.17
N ALA A 485 -11.00 -16.94 -20.35
CA ALA A 485 -11.27 -18.19 -19.65
C ALA A 485 -11.49 -19.36 -20.64
N PRO A 486 -11.33 -20.60 -20.17
CA PRO A 486 -11.50 -21.79 -21.03
C PRO A 486 -12.96 -22.18 -21.30
N ASP A 487 -13.94 -21.43 -20.84
CA ASP A 487 -15.36 -21.59 -21.21
C ASP A 487 -15.61 -21.29 -22.69
N ARG A 488 -14.69 -20.54 -23.30
CA ARG A 488 -14.70 -20.21 -24.73
C ARG A 488 -13.34 -20.43 -25.38
N ARG A 489 -13.37 -20.81 -26.67
CA ARG A 489 -12.16 -20.95 -27.51
C ARG A 489 -12.43 -20.46 -28.90
N GLU A 490 -11.48 -19.78 -29.51
CA GLU A 490 -11.48 -19.50 -30.95
C GLU A 490 -11.50 -20.81 -31.72
N ARG A 491 -12.15 -20.85 -32.92
CA ARG A 491 -12.24 -22.03 -33.76
C ARG A 491 -11.70 -21.72 -35.16
N GLY A 492 -11.24 -22.79 -35.85
CA GLY A 492 -10.74 -22.66 -37.20
C GLY A 492 -9.29 -22.15 -37.29
N TRP A 493 -8.93 -21.65 -38.45
CA TRP A 493 -7.59 -21.09 -38.72
C TRP A 493 -7.52 -19.62 -38.33
N SER A 494 -6.41 -19.25 -37.71
CA SER A 494 -6.06 -17.86 -37.47
C SER A 494 -4.61 -17.58 -37.82
N ALA A 495 -4.32 -16.35 -38.27
CA ALA A 495 -2.98 -15.86 -38.52
C ALA A 495 -2.79 -14.52 -37.77
N ALA A 496 -1.73 -14.40 -36.98
CA ALA A 496 -1.33 -13.16 -36.35
C ALA A 496 -0.03 -12.67 -36.98
N ILE A 497 0.02 -11.40 -37.43
CA ILE A 497 1.17 -10.81 -38.12
C ILE A 497 1.49 -9.47 -37.47
N GLY A 498 2.76 -9.27 -37.09
CA GLY A 498 3.16 -8.01 -36.46
C GLY A 498 4.66 -7.85 -36.37
N ALA A 499 5.05 -6.75 -35.77
CA ALA A 499 6.46 -6.46 -35.49
C ALA A 499 6.61 -5.69 -34.19
N THR A 500 7.70 -5.95 -33.49
CA THR A 500 8.16 -5.13 -32.36
C THR A 500 9.44 -4.42 -32.74
N TRP A 501 9.49 -3.10 -32.59
CA TRP A 501 10.71 -2.33 -32.66
C TRP A 501 11.05 -1.79 -31.28
N SER A 502 12.30 -1.98 -30.87
CA SER A 502 12.79 -1.48 -29.58
C SER A 502 14.10 -0.71 -29.75
N ARG A 503 14.17 0.48 -29.19
CA ARG A 503 15.40 1.21 -28.94
C ARG A 503 15.73 1.11 -27.46
N ILE A 504 16.90 0.59 -27.13
CA ILE A 504 17.34 0.38 -25.76
C ILE A 504 18.58 1.25 -25.52
N ASP A 505 18.44 2.24 -24.64
CA ASP A 505 19.51 3.12 -24.21
C ASP A 505 19.25 3.54 -22.76
N PRO A 506 19.92 2.89 -21.79
CA PRO A 506 19.71 3.19 -20.37
C PRO A 506 20.21 4.57 -19.95
N ASP A 507 21.07 5.21 -20.77
CA ASP A 507 21.68 6.50 -20.49
C ASP A 507 20.90 7.70 -21.05
N SER A 508 19.88 7.45 -21.87
CA SER A 508 19.07 8.48 -22.49
C SER A 508 17.57 8.11 -22.43
N TRP A 509 17.07 7.44 -23.47
CA TRP A 509 15.67 6.98 -23.54
C TRP A 509 15.57 5.62 -24.21
N SER A 510 14.61 4.83 -23.74
CA SER A 510 14.27 3.53 -24.35
C SER A 510 12.80 3.55 -24.77
N LEU A 511 12.52 3.03 -25.96
CA LEU A 511 11.19 2.91 -26.51
C LEU A 511 11.01 1.51 -27.09
N SER A 512 9.89 0.88 -26.80
CA SER A 512 9.43 -0.34 -27.47
C SER A 512 8.08 -0.08 -28.06
N VAL A 513 7.87 -0.42 -29.32
CA VAL A 513 6.60 -0.28 -30.03
C VAL A 513 6.29 -1.62 -30.70
N THR A 514 5.08 -2.11 -30.46
CA THR A 514 4.55 -3.32 -31.09
C THR A 514 3.30 -2.96 -31.87
N GLY A 515 3.21 -3.41 -33.11
CA GLY A 515 2.02 -3.24 -33.93
C GLY A 515 1.73 -4.49 -34.74
N GLY A 516 0.44 -4.71 -35.02
CA GLY A 516 0.01 -5.84 -35.83
C GLY A 516 -1.47 -6.13 -35.76
N GLN A 517 -1.88 -7.21 -36.40
CA GLN A 517 -3.28 -7.57 -36.64
C GLN A 517 -3.46 -9.08 -36.68
N ILE A 518 -4.68 -9.55 -36.44
CA ILE A 518 -5.08 -10.95 -36.48
C ILE A 518 -6.09 -11.14 -37.59
N LEU A 519 -5.90 -12.18 -38.38
CA LEU A 519 -6.80 -12.63 -39.44
C LEU A 519 -7.37 -13.99 -39.07
N ARG A 520 -8.65 -14.22 -39.26
CA ARG A 520 -9.37 -15.46 -38.95
C ARG A 520 -10.08 -15.98 -40.17
N GLN A 521 -10.24 -17.29 -40.22
CA GLN A 521 -11.06 -17.93 -41.26
C GLN A 521 -12.54 -17.56 -41.07
N ASP A 522 -13.00 -17.64 -39.83
CA ASP A 522 -14.40 -17.40 -39.45
C ASP A 522 -14.47 -16.39 -38.29
N ALA A 523 -15.53 -15.56 -38.31
CA ALA A 523 -15.83 -14.68 -37.17
C ALA A 523 -16.23 -15.51 -35.95
N GLN A 524 -15.79 -15.07 -34.77
CA GLN A 524 -16.19 -15.67 -33.50
C GLN A 524 -17.38 -14.88 -32.94
N PRO A 525 -18.53 -15.51 -32.69
CA PRO A 525 -19.75 -14.78 -32.32
C PRO A 525 -19.64 -14.07 -30.95
N ASP A 526 -18.84 -14.62 -30.05
CA ASP A 526 -18.64 -14.03 -28.69
C ASP A 526 -17.61 -12.90 -28.65
N PHE A 527 -17.02 -12.51 -29.77
CA PHE A 527 -16.19 -11.32 -29.86
C PHE A 527 -17.02 -10.10 -30.21
N THR A 528 -17.22 -9.24 -29.24
CA THR A 528 -18.00 -8.01 -29.40
C THR A 528 -17.16 -6.86 -29.97
N SER A 529 -17.78 -5.74 -30.34
CA SER A 529 -17.11 -4.60 -31.00
C SER A 529 -15.98 -4.02 -30.09
N SER A 530 -16.22 -3.79 -28.82
CA SER A 530 -15.25 -3.21 -27.87
C SER A 530 -14.05 -4.12 -27.58
N SER A 531 -14.11 -5.41 -27.94
CA SER A 531 -12.99 -6.33 -27.80
C SER A 531 -11.83 -6.01 -28.76
N GLY A 532 -12.09 -5.34 -29.90
CA GLY A 532 -11.15 -5.16 -30.99
C GLY A 532 -10.88 -6.45 -31.78
N LEU A 533 -11.69 -7.50 -31.54
CA LEU A 533 -11.54 -8.83 -32.15
C LEU A 533 -12.76 -9.27 -32.98
N SER A 534 -13.76 -8.41 -33.15
CA SER A 534 -14.97 -8.74 -33.91
C SER A 534 -14.65 -9.06 -35.39
N GLY A 535 -15.50 -9.88 -36.02
CA GLY A 535 -15.35 -10.26 -37.42
C GLY A 535 -14.18 -11.20 -37.69
N THR A 536 -13.78 -11.28 -38.97
CA THR A 536 -12.68 -12.12 -39.46
C THR A 536 -11.32 -11.43 -39.40
N GLN A 537 -11.29 -10.14 -39.15
CA GLN A 537 -10.11 -9.32 -39.07
C GLN A 537 -10.19 -8.50 -37.78
N SER A 538 -9.17 -8.58 -36.92
CA SER A 538 -9.13 -7.76 -35.70
C SER A 538 -8.86 -6.30 -36.03
N ASP A 539 -9.13 -5.43 -35.09
CA ASP A 539 -8.55 -4.09 -35.08
C ASP A 539 -7.03 -4.14 -35.17
N PHE A 540 -6.42 -3.07 -35.68
CA PHE A 540 -4.98 -2.93 -35.71
C PHE A 540 -4.50 -2.49 -34.32
N LEU A 541 -3.73 -3.36 -33.66
CA LEU A 541 -3.12 -3.06 -32.38
C LEU A 541 -1.85 -2.23 -32.56
N LEU A 542 -1.75 -1.11 -31.85
CA LEU A 542 -0.52 -0.37 -31.62
C LEU A 542 -0.29 -0.19 -30.13
N SER A 543 0.82 -0.74 -29.63
CA SER A 543 1.20 -0.54 -28.22
C SER A 543 2.63 -0.04 -28.09
N GLY A 544 2.92 0.76 -27.05
CA GLY A 544 4.24 1.32 -26.86
C GLY A 544 4.59 1.54 -25.40
N GLN A 545 5.88 1.44 -25.08
CA GLN A 545 6.43 1.78 -23.80
C GLN A 545 7.66 2.66 -23.96
N LEU A 546 7.59 3.89 -23.44
CA LEU A 546 8.68 4.85 -23.42
C LEU A 546 9.21 4.99 -21.99
N ARG A 547 10.53 5.00 -21.83
CA ARG A 547 11.22 5.28 -20.57
C ARG A 547 12.32 6.30 -20.81
N LEU A 548 12.31 7.39 -20.04
CA LEU A 548 13.34 8.42 -20.06
C LEU A 548 14.23 8.32 -18.83
N LYS A 549 15.51 8.60 -18.96
CA LYS A 549 16.49 8.67 -17.83
C LYS A 549 16.03 9.64 -16.74
N GLY A 550 15.28 10.69 -17.10
CA GLY A 550 14.70 11.69 -16.18
C GLY A 550 13.53 11.18 -15.31
N GLY A 551 13.23 9.86 -15.30
CA GLY A 551 12.22 9.24 -14.46
C GLY A 551 10.81 9.23 -15.06
N LEU A 552 10.60 9.70 -16.30
CA LEU A 552 9.34 9.57 -17.02
C LEU A 552 9.23 8.18 -17.65
N ALA A 553 8.12 7.50 -17.39
CA ALA A 553 7.71 6.28 -18.08
C ALA A 553 6.28 6.46 -18.61
N LEU A 554 6.08 6.13 -19.88
CA LEU A 554 4.78 6.14 -20.54
C LEU A 554 4.52 4.74 -21.13
N THR A 555 3.30 4.26 -20.97
CA THR A 555 2.82 3.04 -21.61
C THR A 555 1.49 3.35 -22.26
N GLY A 556 1.33 3.01 -23.53
CA GLY A 556 0.08 3.24 -24.27
C GLY A 556 -0.28 2.05 -25.12
N ARG A 557 -1.57 1.90 -25.34
CA ARG A 557 -2.18 0.90 -26.21
C ARG A 557 -3.36 1.55 -26.92
N THR A 558 -3.48 1.30 -28.21
CA THR A 558 -4.59 1.80 -29.02
C THR A 558 -5.00 0.73 -30.04
N LEU A 559 -6.29 0.57 -30.23
CA LEU A 559 -6.90 -0.24 -31.27
C LEU A 559 -7.52 0.69 -32.32
N PHE A 560 -7.34 0.33 -33.59
CA PHE A 560 -7.88 1.05 -34.73
C PHE A 560 -8.69 0.07 -35.57
N ASP A 561 -9.90 0.45 -35.93
CA ASP A 561 -10.73 -0.31 -36.86
C ASP A 561 -10.20 -0.27 -38.32
N ASP A 562 -10.95 -0.81 -39.25
CA ASP A 562 -10.62 -0.83 -40.68
C ASP A 562 -10.70 0.55 -41.35
N SER A 563 -11.38 1.51 -40.72
CA SER A 563 -11.47 2.93 -41.13
C SER A 563 -10.38 3.79 -40.51
N PHE A 564 -9.54 3.22 -39.65
CA PHE A 564 -8.56 3.90 -38.80
C PHE A 564 -9.17 4.79 -37.70
N ASP A 565 -10.43 4.55 -37.33
CA ASP A 565 -11.02 5.17 -36.15
C ASP A 565 -10.54 4.45 -34.89
N VAL A 566 -10.43 5.18 -33.79
CA VAL A 566 -9.96 4.63 -32.50
C VAL A 566 -11.13 3.98 -31.78
N THR A 567 -11.09 2.67 -31.61
CA THR A 567 -12.10 1.90 -30.86
C THR A 567 -11.75 1.72 -29.39
N LYS A 568 -10.45 1.71 -29.07
CA LYS A 568 -9.96 1.65 -27.70
C LYS A 568 -8.62 2.37 -27.58
N ALA A 569 -8.47 3.19 -26.55
CA ALA A 569 -7.21 3.82 -26.24
C ALA A 569 -6.93 3.81 -24.73
N GLU A 570 -5.72 3.44 -24.37
CA GLU A 570 -5.23 3.48 -23.01
C GLU A 570 -3.86 4.13 -22.97
N LEU A 571 -3.69 5.09 -22.07
CA LEU A 571 -2.41 5.72 -21.82
C LEU A 571 -2.17 5.79 -20.32
N ARG A 572 -1.03 5.30 -19.87
CA ARG A 572 -0.57 5.42 -18.49
C ARG A 572 0.81 6.05 -18.45
N GLY A 573 0.96 7.08 -17.64
CA GLY A 573 2.22 7.77 -17.46
C GLY A 573 2.57 7.90 -15.98
N ASN A 574 3.86 7.81 -15.68
CA ASN A 574 4.36 8.22 -14.38
C ASN A 574 5.68 8.95 -14.53
N TRP A 575 5.84 9.99 -13.74
CA TRP A 575 7.07 10.75 -13.66
C TRP A 575 7.49 10.92 -12.20
N SER A 576 8.67 10.40 -11.88
CA SER A 576 9.21 10.45 -10.53
C SER A 576 10.61 11.02 -10.52
N ASN A 577 10.83 12.01 -9.67
CA ASN A 577 12.14 12.59 -9.36
C ASN A 577 12.20 12.96 -7.87
N GLN A 578 13.27 13.68 -7.44
CA GLN A 578 13.46 14.04 -6.03
C GLN A 578 12.34 14.94 -5.45
N ARG A 579 11.60 15.68 -6.25
CA ARG A 579 10.56 16.63 -5.81
C ARG A 579 9.16 16.28 -6.27
N LEU A 580 9.05 15.59 -7.39
CA LEU A 580 7.78 15.32 -8.05
C LEU A 580 7.58 13.80 -8.20
N ASN A 581 6.43 13.32 -7.82
CA ASN A 581 5.92 12.00 -8.16
C ASN A 581 4.50 12.19 -8.68
N VAL A 582 4.30 12.00 -9.98
CA VAL A 582 3.04 12.21 -10.67
C VAL A 582 2.71 10.97 -11.46
N GLY A 583 1.49 10.48 -11.32
CA GLY A 583 0.87 9.44 -12.11
C GLY A 583 -0.33 9.98 -12.88
N GLY A 584 -0.65 9.35 -13.99
CA GLY A 584 -1.87 9.62 -14.72
C GLY A 584 -2.22 8.46 -15.63
N SER A 585 -3.52 8.25 -15.81
CA SER A 585 -4.05 7.29 -16.78
C SER A 585 -5.22 7.90 -17.53
N TYR A 586 -5.34 7.50 -18.75
CA TYR A 586 -6.45 7.80 -19.64
C TYR A 586 -6.94 6.50 -20.24
N ILE A 587 -8.25 6.31 -20.26
CA ILE A 587 -8.93 5.22 -20.94
C ILE A 587 -10.07 5.76 -21.77
N TRP A 588 -10.21 5.21 -22.97
CA TRP A 588 -11.33 5.41 -23.87
C TRP A 588 -11.71 4.08 -24.48
N ILE A 589 -13.01 3.74 -24.50
CA ILE A 589 -13.58 2.54 -25.10
C ILE A 589 -14.89 2.97 -25.75
N ASP A 590 -15.08 2.64 -27.01
CA ASP A 590 -16.32 2.86 -27.72
C ASP A 590 -17.47 2.07 -27.12
N GLU A 591 -18.71 2.52 -27.35
CA GLU A 591 -19.92 1.83 -26.95
C GLU A 591 -19.98 0.39 -27.49
N ASP A 592 -20.54 -0.51 -26.70
CA ASP A 592 -20.73 -1.91 -27.08
C ASP A 592 -22.09 -2.43 -26.56
N PRO A 593 -23.18 -2.23 -27.35
CA PRO A 593 -24.51 -2.67 -26.95
C PRO A 593 -24.64 -4.18 -26.72
N ALA A 594 -23.73 -4.98 -27.27
CA ALA A 594 -23.77 -6.44 -27.12
C ALA A 594 -23.41 -6.88 -25.67
N ILE A 595 -22.77 -6.01 -24.89
CA ILE A 595 -22.45 -6.22 -23.48
C ILE A 595 -23.12 -5.14 -22.59
N GLU A 596 -24.24 -4.59 -23.05
CA GLU A 596 -25.04 -3.56 -22.36
C GLU A 596 -24.31 -2.24 -22.08
N GLN A 597 -23.22 -1.98 -22.78
CA GLN A 597 -22.51 -0.72 -22.73
C GLN A 597 -23.06 0.22 -23.82
N PHE A 598 -24.05 1.03 -23.50
CA PHE A 598 -24.76 1.90 -24.45
C PHE A 598 -24.11 3.27 -24.66
N ASP A 599 -23.11 3.60 -23.87
CA ASP A 599 -22.33 4.84 -23.98
C ASP A 599 -20.83 4.51 -24.02
N ASP A 600 -20.04 5.39 -24.61
CA ASP A 600 -18.57 5.31 -24.53
C ASP A 600 -18.10 5.33 -23.09
N ILE A 601 -16.98 4.69 -22.81
CA ILE A 601 -16.27 4.85 -21.55
C ILE A 601 -15.09 5.79 -21.76
N GLY A 602 -15.05 6.88 -21.04
CA GLY A 602 -13.95 7.83 -21.08
C GLY A 602 -13.56 8.30 -19.69
N GLU A 603 -12.35 7.98 -19.23
CA GLU A 603 -11.90 8.38 -17.90
C GLU A 603 -10.46 8.90 -17.90
N ILE A 604 -10.22 9.97 -17.14
CA ILE A 604 -8.89 10.45 -16.78
C ILE A 604 -8.72 10.31 -15.27
N LYS A 605 -7.63 9.65 -14.85
CA LYS A 605 -7.16 9.67 -13.48
C LYS A 605 -5.82 10.39 -13.41
N PHE A 606 -5.68 11.25 -12.41
CA PHE A 606 -4.45 11.94 -12.10
C PHE A 606 -4.15 11.82 -10.62
N ASP A 607 -2.93 11.44 -10.26
CA ASP A 607 -2.43 11.46 -8.90
C ASP A 607 -1.05 12.11 -8.87
N GLY A 608 -0.76 12.88 -7.83
CA GLY A 608 0.50 13.58 -7.76
C GLY A 608 0.89 14.03 -6.37
N ILE A 609 2.18 13.93 -6.09
CA ILE A 609 2.80 14.48 -4.90
C ILE A 609 3.94 15.40 -5.34
N TYR A 610 3.88 16.66 -4.91
CA TYR A 610 4.91 17.63 -5.17
C TYR A 610 5.50 18.19 -3.87
N ARG A 611 6.81 18.03 -3.71
CA ARG A 611 7.58 18.62 -2.61
C ARG A 611 8.00 20.04 -2.99
N ILE A 612 7.26 21.03 -2.50
CA ILE A 612 7.49 22.46 -2.77
C ILE A 612 8.88 22.85 -2.26
N ASP A 613 9.15 22.50 -1.00
CA ASP A 613 10.44 22.70 -0.34
C ASP A 613 10.69 21.59 0.70
N ARG A 614 11.63 21.79 1.62
CA ARG A 614 11.96 20.82 2.68
C ARG A 614 10.82 20.56 3.65
N ASN A 615 9.91 21.54 3.80
CA ASN A 615 8.87 21.54 4.82
C ASN A 615 7.46 21.32 4.23
N TRP A 616 7.23 21.68 2.97
CA TRP A 616 5.91 21.67 2.37
C TRP A 616 5.78 20.63 1.28
N THR A 617 4.77 19.82 1.39
CA THR A 617 4.37 18.83 0.38
C THR A 617 2.90 19.00 0.05
N VAL A 618 2.56 19.04 -1.22
CA VAL A 618 1.19 19.04 -1.72
C VAL A 618 0.92 17.73 -2.44
N GLY A 619 -0.28 17.17 -2.22
CA GLY A 619 -0.83 16.02 -2.91
C GLY A 619 -2.11 16.39 -3.64
N LEU A 620 -2.33 15.82 -4.81
CA LEU A 620 -3.56 15.93 -5.58
C LEU A 620 -3.94 14.54 -6.10
N ASP A 621 -5.22 14.21 -6.06
CA ASP A 621 -5.81 13.03 -6.69
C ASP A 621 -7.13 13.45 -7.32
N MET A 622 -7.39 13.02 -8.56
CA MET A 622 -8.60 13.38 -9.29
C MET A 622 -8.97 12.26 -10.26
N ARG A 623 -10.25 11.94 -10.32
CA ARG A 623 -10.86 11.08 -11.35
C ARG A 623 -11.96 11.86 -12.04
N TYR A 624 -11.86 11.93 -13.37
CA TYR A 624 -12.76 12.69 -14.22
C TYR A 624 -13.35 11.79 -15.29
N ASP A 625 -14.66 11.72 -15.36
CA ASP A 625 -15.41 11.07 -16.41
C ASP A 625 -15.58 12.04 -17.58
N ILE A 626 -15.01 11.69 -18.74
CA ILE A 626 -14.97 12.55 -19.92
C ILE A 626 -16.34 12.54 -20.62
N VAL A 627 -16.97 11.37 -20.68
CA VAL A 627 -18.25 11.16 -21.37
C VAL A 627 -19.37 11.86 -20.62
N ALA A 628 -19.48 11.60 -19.33
CA ALA A 628 -20.46 12.30 -18.49
C ALA A 628 -20.10 13.78 -18.22
N GLY A 629 -18.89 14.22 -18.57
CA GLY A 629 -18.44 15.60 -18.40
C GLY A 629 -18.36 16.03 -16.92
N ARG A 630 -18.11 15.11 -15.99
CA ARG A 630 -18.13 15.37 -14.54
C ARG A 630 -16.93 14.78 -13.82
N THR A 631 -16.56 15.43 -12.71
CA THR A 631 -15.58 14.86 -11.78
C THR A 631 -16.24 13.76 -10.96
N ALA A 632 -15.62 12.59 -10.88
CA ALA A 632 -16.09 11.50 -10.02
C ALA A 632 -15.57 11.69 -8.58
N THR A 633 -14.27 11.95 -8.42
CA THR A 633 -13.64 12.24 -7.13
C THR A 633 -12.53 13.29 -7.30
N ALA A 634 -12.34 14.13 -6.28
CA ALA A 634 -11.22 15.05 -6.20
C ALA A 634 -10.72 15.15 -4.77
N GLU A 635 -9.42 15.02 -4.58
CA GLU A 635 -8.75 15.17 -3.28
C GLU A 635 -7.55 16.10 -3.41
N ALA A 636 -7.38 16.98 -2.42
CA ALA A 636 -6.21 17.83 -2.26
C ALA A 636 -5.67 17.73 -0.83
N GLY A 637 -4.37 17.52 -0.71
CA GLY A 637 -3.67 17.44 0.55
C GLY A 637 -2.52 18.42 0.65
N LEU A 638 -2.34 19.04 1.80
CA LEU A 638 -1.21 19.91 2.12
C LEU A 638 -0.57 19.44 3.41
N ILE A 639 0.71 19.12 3.38
CA ILE A 639 1.47 18.70 4.54
C ILE A 639 2.59 19.71 4.80
N TYR A 640 2.58 20.26 6.01
CA TYR A 640 3.73 20.97 6.55
C TYR A 640 4.47 20.08 7.55
N GLN A 641 5.75 19.91 7.39
CA GLN A 641 6.58 19.11 8.28
C GLN A 641 7.91 19.83 8.54
N ASN A 642 8.28 19.93 9.82
CA ASN A 642 9.63 20.34 10.23
C ASN A 642 10.15 19.35 11.28
N GLU A 643 11.28 19.67 11.93
CA GLU A 643 11.92 18.80 12.91
C GLU A 643 11.03 18.45 14.11
N CYS A 644 10.03 19.28 14.44
CA CYS A 644 9.25 19.11 15.66
C CYS A 644 7.73 19.00 15.47
N VAL A 645 7.21 19.26 14.27
CA VAL A 645 5.77 19.16 14.02
C VAL A 645 5.50 18.72 12.59
N ARG A 646 4.42 17.95 12.42
CA ARG A 646 3.80 17.67 11.11
C ARG A 646 2.32 18.05 11.20
N VAL A 647 1.87 18.86 10.26
CA VAL A 647 0.47 19.26 10.12
C VAL A 647 0.01 18.87 8.72
N GLY A 648 -1.06 18.10 8.64
CA GLY A 648 -1.69 17.70 7.39
C GLY A 648 -3.11 18.25 7.32
N VAL A 649 -3.45 18.83 6.18
CA VAL A 649 -4.82 19.21 5.82
C VAL A 649 -5.18 18.44 4.56
N ARG A 650 -6.33 17.79 4.55
CA ARG A 650 -6.86 17.03 3.42
C ARG A 650 -8.30 17.47 3.15
N VAL A 651 -8.61 17.73 1.90
CA VAL A 651 -9.98 17.97 1.43
C VAL A 651 -10.28 16.94 0.36
N LYS A 652 -11.34 16.18 0.51
CA LYS A 652 -11.85 15.24 -0.49
C LYS A 652 -13.28 15.57 -0.82
N ARG A 653 -13.63 15.53 -2.09
CA ARG A 653 -15.00 15.62 -2.58
C ARG A 653 -15.31 14.39 -3.43
N SER A 654 -16.35 13.67 -3.06
CA SER A 654 -17.00 12.65 -3.88
C SER A 654 -18.18 13.29 -4.58
N PHE A 655 -18.31 13.03 -5.86
CA PHE A 655 -19.43 13.50 -6.69
C PHE A 655 -20.37 12.34 -7.06
N ALA A 656 -20.15 11.14 -6.47
CA ALA A 656 -21.06 10.01 -6.65
C ALA A 656 -22.46 10.43 -6.21
N ASP A 657 -23.42 10.17 -7.07
CA ASP A 657 -24.83 10.48 -6.88
C ASP A 657 -25.65 9.32 -7.47
N SER A 658 -26.29 8.55 -6.61
CA SER A 658 -27.12 7.40 -6.96
C SER A 658 -28.29 7.31 -5.99
N THR A 659 -29.10 6.27 -6.05
CA THR A 659 -30.24 6.11 -5.12
C THR A 659 -29.79 5.92 -3.68
N THR A 660 -28.58 5.36 -3.48
CA THR A 660 -28.00 5.09 -2.15
C THR A 660 -26.87 6.05 -1.76
N LEU A 661 -26.20 6.68 -2.74
CA LEU A 661 -25.04 7.56 -2.52
C LEU A 661 -25.36 9.01 -2.78
N GLU A 662 -24.96 9.90 -1.89
CA GLU A 662 -25.03 11.35 -2.06
C GLU A 662 -23.65 11.99 -2.12
N PRO A 663 -23.46 13.08 -2.92
CA PRO A 663 -22.20 13.80 -2.98
C PRO A 663 -21.76 14.27 -1.59
N SER A 664 -20.52 14.03 -1.24
CA SER A 664 -19.96 14.40 0.05
C SER A 664 -18.69 15.23 -0.06
N THR A 665 -18.44 16.07 0.93
CA THR A 665 -17.18 16.81 1.08
C THR A 665 -16.64 16.58 2.48
N SER A 666 -15.40 16.11 2.57
CA SER A 666 -14.71 15.89 3.83
C SER A 666 -13.45 16.75 3.94
N LEU A 667 -13.23 17.31 5.14
CA LEU A 667 -12.04 18.03 5.54
C LEU A 667 -11.39 17.32 6.71
N GLY A 668 -10.15 16.87 6.55
CA GLY A 668 -9.33 16.25 7.58
C GLY A 668 -8.20 17.18 8.03
N LEU A 669 -8.00 17.31 9.35
CA LEU A 669 -6.85 17.97 9.96
C LEU A 669 -6.13 17.01 10.89
N THR A 670 -4.88 16.75 10.62
CA THR A 670 -4.00 15.93 11.45
C THR A 670 -2.84 16.78 11.99
N VAL A 671 -2.51 16.60 13.26
CA VAL A 671 -1.38 17.29 13.90
C VAL A 671 -0.53 16.26 14.65
N SER A 672 0.74 16.17 14.30
CA SER A 672 1.73 15.31 14.93
C SER A 672 2.82 16.14 15.58
N LEU A 673 3.15 15.83 16.82
CA LEU A 673 4.31 16.39 17.52
C LEU A 673 5.46 15.38 17.41
N ASN A 674 6.46 15.69 16.57
CA ASN A 674 7.63 14.84 16.40
C ASN A 674 8.37 14.69 17.74
N GLY A 675 8.84 13.49 18.02
CA GLY A 675 9.47 13.21 19.31
C GLY A 675 8.51 12.90 20.46
N PHE A 676 7.20 13.10 20.24
CA PHE A 676 6.15 12.79 21.22
C PHE A 676 5.17 11.72 20.71
N SER A 677 5.08 11.53 19.39
CA SER A 677 4.37 10.44 18.74
C SER A 677 5.31 9.29 18.37
N MET A 678 4.76 8.10 18.18
CA MET A 678 5.53 6.95 17.71
C MET A 678 6.18 7.29 16.35
N ASN A 679 7.47 6.93 16.22
CA ASN A 679 8.25 7.24 15.03
C ASN A 679 7.72 6.42 13.83
N THR A 680 7.29 7.09 12.77
CA THR A 680 6.81 6.46 11.53
C THR A 680 7.93 5.97 10.62
N GLY A 681 9.20 6.07 11.06
CA GLY A 681 10.39 5.65 10.31
C GLY A 681 10.89 6.70 9.30
N GLU A 682 10.19 7.80 9.10
CA GLU A 682 10.66 8.91 8.25
C GLU A 682 11.76 9.70 8.96
N ARG A 683 12.93 9.82 8.35
CA ARG A 683 13.99 10.70 8.82
C ARG A 683 13.61 12.15 8.57
N VAL A 684 13.41 12.91 9.61
CA VAL A 684 13.22 14.36 9.53
C VAL A 684 14.58 15.02 9.72
N GLU A 685 14.98 15.88 8.79
CA GLU A 685 16.22 16.64 8.92
C GLU A 685 16.10 17.65 10.08
N ALA A 686 17.04 17.60 11.01
CA ALA A 686 17.13 18.57 12.09
C ALA A 686 17.47 19.98 11.53
N ARG A 687 16.86 21.02 12.11
CA ARG A 687 17.21 22.39 11.79
C ARG A 687 18.65 22.66 12.20
N SER A 688 19.50 23.13 11.28
CA SER A 688 20.83 23.62 11.63
C SER A 688 20.75 25.02 12.25
N CYS A 689 21.39 25.21 13.41
CA CYS A 689 21.48 26.52 14.09
C CYS A 689 22.55 27.45 13.46
N GLY A 690 23.12 27.15 12.31
CA GLY A 690 24.05 28.00 11.58
C GLY A 690 23.37 29.13 10.81
N LYS A 691 23.98 30.29 10.73
CA LYS A 691 23.53 31.39 9.85
C LYS A 691 23.49 30.87 8.40
N HIS A 692 22.30 30.79 7.81
CA HIS A 692 22.19 30.67 6.37
C HIS A 692 22.78 31.94 5.74
N THR A 693 24.01 31.90 5.28
CA THR A 693 24.47 32.80 4.24
C THR A 693 23.57 32.54 3.02
N LYS A 694 22.89 33.61 2.57
CA LYS A 694 21.98 33.65 1.42
C LYS A 694 22.66 33.18 0.14
#